data_13aa7c2f55efb70fb9dd94eb3b95a171
#
_entry.id   13aa7c2f55efb70fb9dd94eb3b95a171
#
_cell.length_a   1.000
_cell.length_b   1.000
_cell.length_c   1.000
_cell.angle_alpha   90.00
_cell.angle_beta   90.00
_cell.angle_gamma   90.00
#
_symmetry.space_group_name_H-M   'P 1'
#
loop_
_entity.id
_entity.type
_entity.pdbx_description
1 polymer ?
#
loop_
_entity_poly.entity_id
_entity_poly.type
_entity_poly.pdbx_seq_one_letter_code
_entity_poly.pdbx_strand_id
1 'polypeptide(L)'
;MSGLFSCLNPLNSAMRWVAAILLSFLLAAQMAGAQSGTVPETQPSQVKLGVPRLDPSLAGTDPHILHLLSRFTFGPTPDEVTAVRALGKNGIEKWFDQQLRPDDLPATVGDAVLASHLADFPALQLEPDQLLMRFPSGAIIRQTVNGKLTVPDDPYLYAIYRRHIELYEKKQAKKDNAPVNPESVKSGMAQPEGVQAVEAPNPAMAELAKPSIEAAAIPDTARPAYSDLLVKSVLVLPPTQRLQRIFNMRPAEFEQFQADARGARRNQVLQGMTPAERELFADFENPAHTVIEDLQAQRLMRDIYSSHQLEEVMTTFWLNHFNVYLHKNEETPYYLLSYDRDVIGPRALGNFEDLLVAIAESPAMLLYLDNSSSTGPNSIVTQKQKERAAEGKPAKATPPGLNENYGRELMELHTLGVDGGYSQADVTEVAKIFTGWTVDRPQLGGGFKFDETRHEPGKKIVMGHKIKEDGQKEGLQLLHILATSSATAHFISRELAVAFVSDNPPQALVDRMAQEFLKTHGDIALVLRTLIRSPEFWVPSTYQAKVKTPLEYVVSAARASGAEIVNPHPLIEALNQMGMPLYGCVPPTGYSTKADAWVSTGELVTRMNFALSLSTNHFGGIRSQWTPPSLQLTNSAEIEQFLESRLIPAGVSDKTRAAVLEQAHVQEQTQPQPQSQVFPPSAENPPSKVTQQLQRAREQQNAQIAGLLLGSPEFQRR
;
A
#
# COMPACT_ATOMS: atom_id res chain seq x y z
N MET A 1 -23.24 -2.64 36.04
CA MET A 1 -22.89 -1.39 35.36
C MET A 1 -22.19 -0.34 36.22
N SER A 2 -22.11 -0.48 37.54
CA SER A 2 -21.44 0.48 38.44
C SER A 2 -19.93 0.24 38.69
N GLY A 3 -19.34 -0.79 38.14
CA GLY A 3 -17.92 -1.16 38.35
C GLY A 3 -16.94 -0.68 37.30
N LEU A 4 -17.38 -0.28 36.10
CA LEU A 4 -16.51 0.13 34.99
C LEU A 4 -16.10 1.60 34.98
N PHE A 5 -16.81 2.44 35.72
CA PHE A 5 -16.53 3.88 35.81
C PHE A 5 -15.41 4.26 36.81
N SER A 6 -14.96 3.33 37.61
CA SER A 6 -13.96 3.59 38.68
C SER A 6 -12.50 3.59 38.16
N CYS A 7 -12.23 3.01 36.97
CA CYS A 7 -10.87 2.90 36.42
C CYS A 7 -10.46 4.04 35.47
N LEU A 8 -11.37 4.98 35.17
CA LEU A 8 -11.11 6.04 34.17
C LEU A 8 -10.66 7.39 34.81
N ASN A 9 -10.29 7.40 36.07
CA ASN A 9 -9.98 8.63 36.81
C ASN A 9 -8.65 9.36 36.51
N PRO A 10 -7.69 8.86 35.74
CA PRO A 10 -6.53 9.65 35.34
C PRO A 10 -6.54 10.16 33.90
N LEU A 11 -7.60 9.93 33.09
CA LEU A 11 -7.62 10.32 31.69
C LEU A 11 -8.15 11.75 31.50
N ASN A 12 -7.47 12.49 30.62
CA ASN A 12 -7.86 13.84 30.19
C ASN A 12 -9.29 13.83 29.59
N SER A 13 -10.08 14.90 29.75
CA SER A 13 -11.48 14.94 29.32
C SER A 13 -11.73 14.50 27.87
N ALA A 14 -10.82 14.82 26.95
CA ALA A 14 -10.88 14.38 25.55
C ALA A 14 -10.81 12.84 25.38
N MET A 15 -10.00 12.14 26.18
CA MET A 15 -9.90 10.68 26.13
C MET A 15 -11.12 9.96 26.72
N ARG A 16 -11.82 10.56 27.65
CA ARG A 16 -13.07 10.00 28.21
C ARG A 16 -14.20 9.97 27.19
N TRP A 17 -14.25 10.97 26.30
CA TRP A 17 -15.25 11.03 25.24
C TRP A 17 -14.97 10.13 24.07
N VAL A 18 -13.71 9.98 23.68
CA VAL A 18 -13.31 8.96 22.69
C VAL A 18 -13.70 7.56 23.15
N ALA A 19 -13.50 7.25 24.45
CA ALA A 19 -13.92 5.98 25.02
C ALA A 19 -15.45 5.82 25.07
N ALA A 20 -16.22 6.87 25.29
CA ALA A 20 -17.67 6.83 25.29
C ALA A 20 -18.28 6.67 23.90
N ILE A 21 -17.70 7.32 22.89
CA ILE A 21 -18.09 7.14 21.48
C ILE A 21 -17.74 5.73 21.02
N LEU A 22 -16.55 5.20 21.34
CA LEU A 22 -16.15 3.83 21.04
C LEU A 22 -17.04 2.78 21.71
N LEU A 23 -17.48 3.02 22.95
CA LEU A 23 -18.42 2.14 23.65
C LEU A 23 -19.80 2.12 22.97
N SER A 24 -20.23 3.25 22.42
CA SER A 24 -21.49 3.37 21.66
C SER A 24 -21.39 2.62 20.32
N PHE A 25 -20.22 2.60 19.69
CA PHE A 25 -19.96 1.85 18.46
C PHE A 25 -19.86 0.33 18.69
N LEU A 26 -19.24 -0.10 19.81
CA LEU A 26 -19.20 -1.52 20.19
C LEU A 26 -20.61 -2.09 20.44
N LEU A 27 -21.51 -1.33 21.07
CA LEU A 27 -22.90 -1.76 21.26
C LEU A 27 -23.67 -1.86 19.93
N ALA A 28 -23.41 -0.97 18.96
CA ALA A 28 -24.02 -1.02 17.64
C ALA A 28 -23.50 -2.19 16.78
N ALA A 29 -22.22 -2.52 16.90
CA ALA A 29 -21.60 -3.66 16.19
C ALA A 29 -22.06 -5.01 16.78
N GLN A 30 -22.26 -5.12 18.08
CA GLN A 30 -22.79 -6.34 18.73
C GLN A 30 -24.27 -6.60 18.40
N MET A 31 -25.06 -5.57 18.11
CA MET A 31 -26.46 -5.75 17.68
C MET A 31 -26.57 -6.22 16.22
N ALA A 32 -25.53 -6.03 15.39
CA ALA A 32 -25.51 -6.51 14.01
C ALA A 32 -25.02 -7.97 13.86
N GLY A 33 -24.36 -8.54 14.89
CA GLY A 33 -23.75 -9.88 14.86
C GLY A 33 -24.59 -11.03 15.45
N ALA A 34 -25.76 -10.76 16.02
CA ALA A 34 -26.53 -11.77 16.76
C ALA A 34 -27.83 -12.16 16.08
N GLN A 35 -27.82 -12.56 14.80
CA GLN A 35 -28.95 -13.27 14.18
C GLN A 35 -28.45 -14.26 13.11
N SER A 36 -27.95 -15.42 13.56
CA SER A 36 -27.97 -16.63 12.76
C SER A 36 -29.05 -17.57 13.31
N GLY A 37 -30.26 -17.31 12.93
CA GLY A 37 -31.42 -18.20 13.18
C GLY A 37 -32.11 -18.49 11.85
N THR A 38 -32.36 -19.78 11.59
CA THR A 38 -33.06 -20.34 10.44
C THR A 38 -34.32 -19.55 10.07
N VAL A 39 -34.38 -19.08 8.84
CA VAL A 39 -35.48 -18.30 8.27
C VAL A 39 -36.50 -19.26 7.64
N PRO A 40 -37.80 -19.20 7.97
CA PRO A 40 -38.87 -19.74 7.13
C PRO A 40 -39.15 -18.79 5.96
N GLU A 41 -39.33 -19.34 4.77
CA GLU A 41 -39.74 -18.62 3.56
C GLU A 41 -41.08 -17.89 3.79
N THR A 42 -41.03 -16.57 3.86
CA THR A 42 -42.22 -15.71 3.75
C THR A 42 -41.87 -14.52 2.82
N GLN A 43 -42.82 -14.21 1.95
CA GLN A 43 -42.77 -13.20 0.90
C GLN A 43 -42.23 -11.84 1.39
N PRO A 44 -41.53 -11.05 0.54
CA PRO A 44 -40.91 -9.78 0.93
C PRO A 44 -41.97 -8.72 1.19
N SER A 45 -42.22 -8.44 2.47
CA SER A 45 -42.87 -7.21 2.87
C SER A 45 -41.86 -6.05 2.64
N GLN A 46 -42.26 -5.03 1.90
CA GLN A 46 -41.47 -3.81 1.61
C GLN A 46 -41.15 -3.08 2.93
N VAL A 47 -39.99 -3.37 3.53
CA VAL A 47 -39.40 -2.50 4.54
C VAL A 47 -38.84 -1.29 3.81
N LYS A 48 -39.50 -0.15 3.90
CA LYS A 48 -38.94 1.15 3.52
C LYS A 48 -37.76 1.45 4.47
N LEU A 49 -36.58 0.98 4.13
CA LEU A 49 -35.34 1.48 4.68
C LEU A 49 -35.24 2.94 4.21
N GLY A 50 -35.27 3.89 5.15
CA GLY A 50 -35.15 5.31 4.85
C GLY A 50 -33.84 5.56 4.11
N VAL A 51 -33.95 5.98 2.86
CA VAL A 51 -32.82 6.53 2.10
C VAL A 51 -32.26 7.69 2.92
N PRO A 52 -30.94 7.77 3.17
CA PRO A 52 -30.33 8.93 3.82
C PRO A 52 -30.83 10.20 3.14
N ARG A 53 -31.30 11.19 3.86
CA ARG A 53 -31.73 12.45 3.28
C ARG A 53 -30.47 13.15 2.76
N LEU A 54 -30.36 13.23 1.46
CA LEU A 54 -29.35 14.06 0.81
C LEU A 54 -29.54 15.52 1.20
N ASP A 55 -28.43 16.23 1.41
CA ASP A 55 -28.42 17.67 1.61
C ASP A 55 -29.23 18.36 0.48
N PRO A 56 -30.14 19.31 0.80
CA PRO A 56 -30.88 20.06 -0.21
C PRO A 56 -29.99 20.84 -1.20
N SER A 57 -28.77 21.23 -0.84
CA SER A 57 -27.81 21.86 -1.75
C SER A 57 -27.16 20.87 -2.71
N LEU A 58 -27.21 19.58 -2.39
CA LEU A 58 -26.89 18.45 -3.23
C LEU A 58 -28.16 17.80 -3.82
N ALA A 59 -29.32 18.43 -3.68
CA ALA A 59 -30.56 18.00 -4.28
C ALA A 59 -30.34 17.83 -5.80
N GLY A 60 -30.22 16.58 -6.23
CA GLY A 60 -29.86 16.21 -7.59
C GLY A 60 -28.56 15.40 -7.73
N THR A 61 -27.85 15.08 -6.61
CA THR A 61 -26.79 14.08 -6.67
C THR A 61 -27.43 12.72 -6.82
N ASP A 62 -27.29 12.12 -8.00
CA ASP A 62 -27.76 10.76 -8.24
C ASP A 62 -26.99 9.80 -7.30
N PRO A 63 -27.66 9.06 -6.39
CA PRO A 63 -27.01 8.07 -5.53
C PRO A 63 -26.19 7.04 -6.32
N HIS A 64 -26.57 6.76 -7.56
CA HIS A 64 -25.84 5.87 -8.46
C HIS A 64 -24.45 6.42 -8.83
N ILE A 65 -24.31 7.75 -9.03
CA ILE A 65 -23.01 8.38 -9.30
C ILE A 65 -22.09 8.19 -8.09
N LEU A 66 -22.60 8.44 -6.88
CA LEU A 66 -21.82 8.28 -5.67
C LEU A 66 -21.41 6.81 -5.44
N HIS A 67 -22.33 5.88 -5.70
CA HIS A 67 -22.07 4.45 -5.58
C HIS A 67 -20.98 4.02 -6.58
N LEU A 68 -21.10 4.42 -7.85
CA LEU A 68 -20.09 4.15 -8.88
C LEU A 68 -18.72 4.65 -8.46
N LEU A 69 -18.61 5.95 -8.15
CA LEU A 69 -17.34 6.57 -7.80
C LEU A 69 -16.74 5.98 -6.52
N SER A 70 -17.57 5.65 -5.51
CA SER A 70 -17.10 5.00 -4.29
C SER A 70 -16.50 3.61 -4.53
N ARG A 71 -16.92 2.91 -5.59
CA ARG A 71 -16.46 1.54 -5.90
C ARG A 71 -15.30 1.51 -6.87
N PHE A 72 -15.28 2.39 -7.86
CA PHE A 72 -14.34 2.35 -8.98
C PHE A 72 -13.30 3.48 -8.95
N THR A 73 -13.29 4.27 -7.86
CA THR A 73 -12.21 5.20 -7.51
C THR A 73 -11.80 5.01 -6.05
N PHE A 74 -10.76 5.69 -5.63
CA PHE A 74 -10.41 5.77 -4.19
C PHE A 74 -11.32 6.75 -3.42
N GLY A 75 -12.57 6.88 -3.80
CA GLY A 75 -13.58 7.73 -3.19
C GLY A 75 -13.92 8.96 -4.04
N PRO A 76 -15.20 9.35 -4.04
CA PRO A 76 -15.69 10.47 -4.84
C PRO A 76 -15.08 11.80 -4.39
N THR A 77 -14.78 12.67 -5.37
CA THR A 77 -14.50 14.09 -5.15
C THR A 77 -15.66 14.93 -5.70
N PRO A 78 -15.89 16.16 -5.20
CA PRO A 78 -16.93 17.04 -5.75
C PRO A 78 -16.77 17.30 -7.25
N ASP A 79 -15.53 17.42 -7.72
CA ASP A 79 -15.22 17.67 -9.13
C ASP A 79 -15.58 16.47 -10.01
N GLU A 80 -15.28 15.24 -9.57
CA GLU A 80 -15.64 13.99 -10.28
C GLU A 80 -17.17 13.82 -10.34
N VAL A 81 -17.88 14.06 -9.24
CA VAL A 81 -19.34 14.03 -9.22
C VAL A 81 -19.91 15.02 -10.25
N THR A 82 -19.37 16.23 -10.31
CA THR A 82 -19.75 17.25 -11.25
C THR A 82 -19.43 16.83 -12.70
N ALA A 83 -18.26 16.24 -12.93
CA ALA A 83 -17.84 15.75 -14.23
C ALA A 83 -18.78 14.64 -14.76
N VAL A 84 -19.13 13.66 -13.93
CA VAL A 84 -20.08 12.58 -14.32
C VAL A 84 -21.45 13.15 -14.64
N ARG A 85 -21.95 14.13 -13.88
CA ARG A 85 -23.22 14.83 -14.18
C ARG A 85 -23.18 15.57 -15.51
N ALA A 86 -22.06 16.23 -15.80
CA ALA A 86 -21.88 17.00 -17.04
C ALA A 86 -21.94 16.12 -18.30
N LEU A 87 -21.67 14.82 -18.21
CA LEU A 87 -21.82 13.86 -19.29
C LEU A 87 -23.30 13.61 -19.66
N GLY A 88 -24.26 14.09 -18.86
CA GLY A 88 -25.68 14.08 -19.12
C GLY A 88 -26.31 12.68 -19.11
N LYS A 89 -27.30 12.47 -20.01
CA LYS A 89 -27.97 11.16 -20.10
C LYS A 89 -26.95 10.03 -20.33
N ASN A 90 -27.01 8.97 -19.51
CA ASN A 90 -26.05 7.86 -19.46
C ASN A 90 -24.64 8.29 -19.01
N GLY A 91 -24.53 9.34 -18.18
CA GLY A 91 -23.23 9.85 -17.69
C GLY A 91 -22.40 8.79 -16.98
N ILE A 92 -23.03 7.90 -16.21
CA ILE A 92 -22.41 6.76 -15.54
C ILE A 92 -21.71 5.82 -16.52
N GLU A 93 -22.43 5.35 -17.56
CA GLU A 93 -21.83 4.45 -18.57
C GLU A 93 -20.72 5.14 -19.36
N LYS A 94 -20.92 6.41 -19.74
CA LYS A 94 -19.91 7.19 -20.47
C LYS A 94 -18.65 7.37 -19.66
N TRP A 95 -18.77 7.75 -18.39
CA TRP A 95 -17.64 7.89 -17.49
C TRP A 95 -16.88 6.56 -17.33
N PHE A 96 -17.62 5.48 -17.11
CA PHE A 96 -17.02 4.17 -16.96
C PHE A 96 -16.31 3.70 -18.23
N ASP A 97 -16.92 3.90 -19.40
CA ASP A 97 -16.31 3.59 -20.70
C ASP A 97 -15.05 4.43 -20.99
N GLN A 98 -14.99 5.67 -20.48
CA GLN A 98 -13.81 6.51 -20.53
C GLN A 98 -12.70 5.96 -19.61
N GLN A 99 -13.04 5.58 -18.38
CA GLN A 99 -12.09 5.01 -17.43
C GLN A 99 -11.54 3.63 -17.88
N LEU A 100 -12.30 2.87 -18.65
CA LEU A 100 -11.80 1.61 -19.24
C LEU A 100 -10.78 1.83 -20.37
N ARG A 101 -10.60 3.07 -20.82
CA ARG A 101 -9.63 3.47 -21.85
C ARG A 101 -8.82 4.67 -21.36
N PRO A 102 -7.92 4.45 -20.38
CA PRO A 102 -7.20 5.54 -19.74
C PRO A 102 -6.39 6.39 -20.74
N ASP A 103 -5.84 5.79 -21.78
CA ASP A 103 -5.06 6.50 -22.81
C ASP A 103 -5.89 7.54 -23.60
N ASP A 104 -7.23 7.39 -23.66
CA ASP A 104 -8.14 8.33 -24.32
C ASP A 104 -8.58 9.49 -23.40
N LEU A 105 -8.23 9.46 -22.11
CA LEU A 105 -8.61 10.50 -21.16
C LEU A 105 -7.77 11.77 -21.33
N PRO A 106 -8.39 12.95 -21.32
CA PRO A 106 -7.64 14.20 -21.33
C PRO A 106 -6.93 14.38 -19.97
N ALA A 107 -5.66 14.81 -20.02
CA ALA A 107 -4.92 15.12 -18.81
C ALA A 107 -5.61 16.21 -17.98
N THR A 108 -5.65 16.01 -16.67
CA THR A 108 -6.27 16.92 -15.70
C THR A 108 -5.23 17.74 -14.93
N VAL A 109 -5.69 18.67 -14.10
CA VAL A 109 -4.82 19.38 -13.15
C VAL A 109 -4.18 18.38 -12.17
N GLY A 110 -4.93 17.34 -11.75
CA GLY A 110 -4.40 16.27 -10.90
C GLY A 110 -3.22 15.54 -11.55
N ASP A 111 -3.31 15.22 -12.84
CA ASP A 111 -2.23 14.55 -13.57
C ASP A 111 -0.98 15.45 -13.71
N ALA A 112 -1.17 16.76 -13.88
CA ALA A 112 -0.05 17.70 -13.88
C ALA A 112 0.64 17.80 -12.50
N VAL A 113 -0.14 17.79 -11.42
CA VAL A 113 0.36 17.73 -10.04
C VAL A 113 1.09 16.40 -9.82
N LEU A 114 0.51 15.28 -10.22
CA LEU A 114 1.13 13.95 -10.14
C LEU A 114 2.47 13.93 -10.89
N ALA A 115 2.52 14.40 -12.14
CA ALA A 115 3.75 14.45 -12.93
C ALA A 115 4.84 15.29 -12.25
N SER A 116 4.47 16.40 -11.61
CA SER A 116 5.40 17.22 -10.83
C SER A 116 5.97 16.46 -9.63
N HIS A 117 5.13 15.72 -8.90
CA HIS A 117 5.58 14.91 -7.76
C HIS A 117 6.46 13.74 -8.20
N LEU A 118 6.06 13.02 -9.27
CA LEU A 118 6.83 11.87 -9.76
C LEU A 118 8.20 12.27 -10.31
N ALA A 119 8.36 13.53 -10.78
CA ALA A 119 9.66 14.05 -11.20
C ALA A 119 10.67 14.17 -10.04
N ASP A 120 10.20 14.25 -8.80
CA ASP A 120 11.05 14.29 -7.60
C ASP A 120 11.59 12.90 -7.21
N PHE A 121 11.16 11.82 -7.88
CA PHE A 121 11.57 10.43 -7.61
C PHE A 121 12.31 9.83 -8.83
N PRO A 122 13.60 10.15 -9.05
CA PRO A 122 14.34 9.67 -10.22
C PRO A 122 14.51 8.16 -10.27
N ALA A 123 14.43 7.46 -9.12
CA ALA A 123 14.40 5.99 -9.08
C ALA A 123 13.33 5.37 -9.99
N LEU A 124 12.19 6.06 -10.14
CA LEU A 124 11.03 5.57 -10.93
C LEU A 124 11.31 5.43 -12.43
N GLN A 125 12.36 6.09 -12.95
CA GLN A 125 12.71 6.08 -14.37
C GLN A 125 13.78 5.04 -14.71
N LEU A 126 14.34 4.36 -13.69
CA LEU A 126 15.47 3.47 -13.85
C LEU A 126 15.01 2.01 -14.04
N GLU A 127 15.76 1.27 -14.86
CA GLU A 127 15.64 -0.18 -14.93
C GLU A 127 16.33 -0.84 -13.73
N PRO A 128 15.99 -2.09 -13.35
CA PRO A 128 16.52 -2.72 -12.14
C PRO A 128 18.04 -2.78 -12.04
N ASP A 129 18.75 -2.93 -13.15
CA ASP A 129 20.22 -2.93 -13.20
C ASP A 129 20.79 -1.52 -12.92
N GLN A 130 20.21 -0.49 -13.54
CA GLN A 130 20.56 0.91 -13.30
C GLN A 130 20.22 1.31 -11.87
N LEU A 131 19.05 0.87 -11.38
CA LEU A 131 18.58 1.15 -10.03
C LEU A 131 19.54 0.58 -8.98
N LEU A 132 19.97 -0.69 -9.14
CA LEU A 132 20.95 -1.32 -8.24
C LEU A 132 22.32 -0.65 -8.25
N MET A 133 22.74 -0.09 -9.39
CA MET A 133 24.00 0.67 -9.48
C MET A 133 23.87 2.06 -8.88
N ARG A 134 22.73 2.72 -9.04
CA ARG A 134 22.47 4.07 -8.48
C ARG A 134 22.25 4.01 -6.97
N PHE A 135 21.55 2.98 -6.48
CA PHE A 135 21.19 2.73 -5.07
C PHE A 135 21.78 1.39 -4.63
N PRO A 136 23.10 1.31 -4.33
CA PRO A 136 23.76 0.02 -4.20
C PRO A 136 23.22 -0.82 -3.04
N SER A 137 22.76 -2.03 -3.39
CA SER A 137 22.40 -3.06 -2.42
C SER A 137 23.64 -3.63 -1.71
N GLY A 138 23.44 -4.37 -0.60
CA GLY A 138 24.52 -5.10 0.04
C GLY A 138 25.23 -6.08 -0.89
N ALA A 139 24.53 -6.64 -1.88
CA ALA A 139 25.12 -7.51 -2.89
C ALA A 139 26.04 -6.75 -3.86
N ILE A 140 25.64 -5.56 -4.30
CA ILE A 140 26.47 -4.68 -5.15
C ILE A 140 27.75 -4.28 -4.40
N ILE A 141 27.60 -3.80 -3.16
CA ILE A 141 28.77 -3.42 -2.31
C ILE A 141 29.73 -4.59 -2.13
N ARG A 142 29.22 -5.80 -1.85
CA ARG A 142 30.01 -7.03 -1.73
C ARG A 142 30.78 -7.37 -3.02
N GLN A 143 30.17 -7.18 -4.19
CA GLN A 143 30.83 -7.43 -5.47
C GLN A 143 31.89 -6.37 -5.78
N THR A 144 31.67 -5.13 -5.39
CA THR A 144 32.64 -4.02 -5.51
C THR A 144 33.87 -4.26 -4.63
N VAL A 145 33.66 -4.66 -3.38
CA VAL A 145 34.77 -5.03 -2.46
C VAL A 145 35.58 -6.19 -3.03
N ASN A 146 34.92 -7.18 -3.68
CA ASN A 146 35.60 -8.31 -4.29
C ASN A 146 36.24 -8.01 -5.67
N GLY A 147 36.26 -6.74 -6.11
CA GLY A 147 36.84 -6.31 -7.39
C GLY A 147 36.09 -6.78 -8.65
N LYS A 148 34.82 -7.22 -8.52
CA LYS A 148 34.00 -7.64 -9.64
C LYS A 148 33.22 -6.50 -10.29
N LEU A 149 33.03 -5.42 -9.56
CA LEU A 149 32.42 -4.17 -10.01
C LEU A 149 33.35 -3.00 -9.66
N THR A 150 33.31 -1.96 -10.49
CA THR A 150 34.03 -0.70 -10.24
C THR A 150 33.11 0.28 -9.50
N VAL A 151 33.72 1.11 -8.63
CA VAL A 151 33.02 2.24 -8.03
C VAL A 151 32.73 3.27 -9.13
N PRO A 152 31.52 3.86 -9.20
CA PRO A 152 31.21 4.91 -10.16
C PRO A 152 32.11 6.16 -9.98
N ASP A 153 32.41 6.83 -11.11
CA ASP A 153 33.25 8.05 -11.12
C ASP A 153 32.50 9.32 -10.66
N ASP A 154 31.15 9.27 -10.60
CA ASP A 154 30.35 10.38 -10.08
C ASP A 154 30.71 10.68 -8.61
N PRO A 155 31.03 11.93 -8.24
CA PRO A 155 31.52 12.26 -6.90
C PRO A 155 30.55 11.88 -5.77
N TYR A 156 29.25 11.99 -6.00
CA TYR A 156 28.24 11.67 -5.00
C TYR A 156 28.07 10.16 -4.86
N LEU A 157 27.95 9.44 -5.97
CA LEU A 157 27.91 7.98 -5.97
C LEU A 157 29.19 7.40 -5.37
N TYR A 158 30.34 7.93 -5.72
CA TYR A 158 31.62 7.54 -5.13
C TYR A 158 31.59 7.63 -3.60
N ALA A 159 31.08 8.75 -3.06
CA ALA A 159 30.97 8.93 -1.61
C ALA A 159 30.01 7.94 -0.96
N ILE A 160 28.85 7.64 -1.61
CA ILE A 160 27.89 6.64 -1.15
C ILE A 160 28.53 5.25 -1.12
N TYR A 161 29.15 4.82 -2.23
CA TYR A 161 29.82 3.52 -2.32
C TYR A 161 30.94 3.38 -1.27
N ARG A 162 31.82 4.38 -1.16
CA ARG A 162 32.90 4.39 -0.16
C ARG A 162 32.34 4.15 1.25
N ARG A 163 31.30 4.90 1.63
CA ARG A 163 30.67 4.75 2.94
C ARG A 163 30.14 3.33 3.16
N HIS A 164 29.40 2.76 2.21
CA HIS A 164 28.80 1.45 2.35
C HIS A 164 29.83 0.32 2.28
N ILE A 165 30.93 0.50 1.54
CA ILE A 165 32.10 -0.38 1.59
C ILE A 165 32.69 -0.41 3.00
N GLU A 166 32.97 0.75 3.60
CA GLU A 166 33.52 0.84 4.98
C GLU A 166 32.58 0.21 6.01
N LEU A 167 31.26 0.42 5.88
CA LEU A 167 30.28 -0.24 6.76
C LEU A 167 30.26 -1.76 6.58
N TYR A 168 30.38 -2.24 5.35
CA TYR A 168 30.47 -3.69 5.05
C TYR A 168 31.73 -4.29 5.67
N GLU A 169 32.91 -3.69 5.47
CA GLU A 169 34.17 -4.15 6.03
C GLU A 169 34.15 -4.16 7.56
N LYS A 170 33.62 -3.11 8.20
CA LYS A 170 33.41 -3.05 9.67
C LYS A 170 32.51 -4.18 10.17
N LYS A 171 31.45 -4.54 9.42
CA LYS A 171 30.56 -5.65 9.76
C LYS A 171 31.25 -7.01 9.62
N GLN A 172 32.08 -7.21 8.60
CA GLN A 172 32.87 -8.42 8.43
C GLN A 172 33.93 -8.59 9.54
N ALA A 173 34.69 -7.54 9.84
CA ALA A 173 35.67 -7.57 10.92
C ALA A 173 35.05 -7.91 12.30
N LYS A 174 33.81 -7.46 12.56
CA LYS A 174 33.09 -7.86 13.78
C LYS A 174 32.68 -9.34 13.77
N LYS A 175 32.30 -9.90 12.60
CA LYS A 175 31.97 -11.33 12.46
C LYS A 175 33.22 -12.22 12.69
N ASP A 176 34.35 -11.83 12.13
CA ASP A 176 35.59 -12.57 12.22
C ASP A 176 36.18 -12.55 13.64
N ASN A 177 35.90 -11.50 14.42
CA ASN A 177 36.33 -11.33 15.81
C ASN A 177 35.28 -11.83 16.83
N ALA A 178 34.11 -12.35 16.42
CA ALA A 178 33.14 -12.90 17.35
C ALA A 178 33.61 -14.25 17.88
N PRO A 179 33.57 -14.52 19.22
CA PRO A 179 33.95 -15.82 19.75
C PRO A 179 33.05 -16.91 19.16
N VAL A 180 33.70 -17.94 18.60
CA VAL A 180 33.00 -19.12 18.07
C VAL A 180 32.34 -19.83 19.24
N ASN A 181 31.03 -19.81 19.32
CA ASN A 181 30.26 -20.56 20.29
C ASN A 181 30.26 -22.04 19.89
N PRO A 182 30.85 -22.95 20.67
CA PRO A 182 31.01 -24.37 20.30
C PRO A 182 29.68 -25.16 20.19
N GLU A 183 28.56 -24.58 20.61
CA GLU A 183 27.26 -25.28 20.63
C GLU A 183 26.51 -25.26 19.28
N SER A 184 26.94 -24.50 18.31
CA SER A 184 26.25 -24.41 16.98
C SER A 184 26.61 -25.51 15.97
N VAL A 185 27.49 -26.46 16.33
CA VAL A 185 28.00 -27.52 15.43
C VAL A 185 27.21 -28.84 15.52
N LYS A 186 26.19 -28.95 16.38
CA LYS A 186 25.40 -30.18 16.55
C LYS A 186 23.93 -30.00 16.24
N SER A 187 23.57 -29.57 15.05
CA SER A 187 22.19 -29.69 14.57
C SER A 187 22.15 -29.86 13.05
N GLY A 188 22.67 -30.95 12.62
CA GLY A 188 22.63 -31.39 11.24
C GLY A 188 22.33 -32.87 11.15
N MET A 189 21.14 -33.31 11.51
CA MET A 189 20.61 -34.62 11.10
C MET A 189 19.07 -34.52 11.00
N ALA A 190 18.60 -34.76 9.82
CA ALA A 190 17.21 -34.82 9.41
C ALA A 190 16.49 -36.01 10.04
N GLN A 191 15.23 -35.82 10.37
CA GLN A 191 14.19 -36.85 10.19
C GLN A 191 12.84 -36.17 9.87
N PRO A 192 11.96 -36.85 9.09
CA PRO A 192 10.78 -36.26 8.50
C PRO A 192 9.51 -36.56 9.31
N GLU A 193 8.43 -35.88 8.90
CA GLU A 193 7.02 -36.11 9.18
C GLU A 193 6.37 -35.31 10.32
N GLY A 194 5.31 -34.64 9.94
CA GLY A 194 4.24 -34.23 10.83
C GLY A 194 3.84 -32.76 10.73
N VAL A 195 2.83 -32.52 9.92
CA VAL A 195 2.00 -31.31 9.92
C VAL A 195 1.86 -30.74 11.33
N GLN A 196 2.31 -29.49 11.56
CA GLN A 196 1.62 -28.48 12.37
C GLN A 196 2.48 -27.24 12.64
N ALA A 197 1.76 -26.11 12.75
CA ALA A 197 2.17 -24.84 13.35
C ALA A 197 3.07 -23.91 12.49
N VAL A 198 2.45 -22.81 12.12
CA VAL A 198 3.06 -21.57 11.64
C VAL A 198 4.24 -21.22 12.55
N GLU A 199 5.46 -21.38 12.08
CA GLU A 199 6.66 -20.93 12.78
C GLU A 199 6.74 -19.41 12.74
N ALA A 200 7.03 -18.83 13.90
CA ALA A 200 7.32 -17.43 14.07
C ALA A 200 8.53 -16.99 13.23
N PRO A 201 8.55 -15.76 12.72
CA PRO A 201 9.63 -15.28 11.85
C PRO A 201 10.97 -15.30 12.55
N ASN A 202 12.01 -15.66 11.80
CA ASN A 202 13.42 -15.71 12.20
C ASN A 202 13.83 -14.43 12.96
N PRO A 203 14.38 -14.54 14.19
CA PRO A 203 14.76 -13.38 15.01
C PRO A 203 15.74 -12.39 14.35
N ALA A 204 16.53 -12.82 13.38
CA ALA A 204 17.45 -11.94 12.64
C ALA A 204 16.72 -10.98 11.68
N MET A 205 15.49 -11.32 11.23
CA MET A 205 14.65 -10.45 10.40
C MET A 205 13.75 -9.55 11.25
N ALA A 206 13.45 -9.93 12.49
CA ALA A 206 12.71 -9.12 13.45
C ALA A 206 13.50 -7.89 13.93
N GLU A 207 14.80 -7.86 13.73
CA GLU A 207 15.65 -6.73 14.12
C GLU A 207 15.67 -5.60 13.09
N LEU A 208 15.29 -5.92 11.82
CA LEU A 208 15.09 -4.92 10.76
C LEU A 208 13.66 -4.37 10.73
N ALA A 209 12.70 -5.10 11.31
CA ALA A 209 11.28 -4.75 11.38
C ALA A 209 10.82 -4.24 12.75
N LYS A 210 11.72 -4.00 13.69
CA LYS A 210 11.36 -3.30 14.91
C LYS A 210 11.02 -1.86 14.53
N PRO A 211 9.77 -1.39 14.73
CA PRO A 211 9.52 0.04 14.77
C PRO A 211 10.53 0.59 15.78
N SER A 212 11.15 1.72 15.45
CA SER A 212 11.96 2.48 16.39
C SER A 212 11.12 2.64 17.65
N ILE A 213 11.33 1.75 18.62
CA ILE A 213 10.83 2.00 19.97
C ILE A 213 11.40 3.37 20.26
N GLU A 214 10.55 4.37 20.44
CA GLU A 214 10.94 5.62 21.06
C GLU A 214 11.86 5.27 22.22
N ALA A 215 13.16 5.42 21.98
CA ALA A 215 14.10 5.44 23.08
C ALA A 215 13.55 6.56 23.96
N ALA A 216 13.02 6.19 25.12
CA ALA A 216 12.43 7.10 26.07
C ALA A 216 13.28 8.37 26.06
N ALA A 217 12.68 9.48 25.68
CA ALA A 217 13.40 10.72 25.42
C ALA A 217 14.25 11.02 26.67
N ILE A 218 15.56 10.81 26.57
CA ILE A 218 16.48 11.25 27.60
C ILE A 218 16.27 12.75 27.67
N PRO A 219 15.88 13.30 28.82
CA PRO A 219 15.61 14.72 28.95
C PRO A 219 16.79 15.51 28.36
N ASP A 220 16.52 16.53 27.59
CA ASP A 220 17.51 17.35 26.87
C ASP A 220 18.63 17.92 27.77
N THR A 221 18.41 17.92 29.09
CA THR A 221 19.34 18.35 30.13
C THR A 221 20.47 17.37 30.47
N ALA A 222 20.43 16.12 29.95
CA ALA A 222 21.40 15.09 30.29
C ALA A 222 22.45 14.82 29.17
N ARG A 223 22.40 15.54 28.04
CA ARG A 223 23.38 15.41 26.94
C ARG A 223 24.61 16.30 27.17
N PRO A 224 25.84 15.76 26.97
CA PRO A 224 27.03 16.59 27.06
C PRO A 224 26.96 17.74 26.02
N ALA A 225 27.34 18.94 26.41
CA ALA A 225 27.32 20.14 25.58
C ALA A 225 28.14 20.05 24.26
N TYR A 226 28.94 18.99 24.10
CA TYR A 226 29.75 18.74 22.90
C TYR A 226 29.02 17.96 21.78
N SER A 227 27.86 17.33 22.06
CA SER A 227 27.14 16.49 21.06
C SER A 227 26.57 17.29 19.89
N ASP A 228 26.31 18.58 20.05
CA ASP A 228 25.68 19.44 19.04
C ASP A 228 26.63 20.09 18.02
N LEU A 229 27.94 19.96 18.21
CA LEU A 229 28.91 20.71 17.39
C LEU A 229 28.89 20.29 15.91
N LEU A 230 28.68 19.02 15.62
CA LEU A 230 28.63 18.51 14.24
C LEU A 230 27.40 19.04 13.53
N VAL A 231 26.22 18.93 14.13
CA VAL A 231 24.97 19.46 13.53
C VAL A 231 25.05 20.98 13.35
N LYS A 232 25.56 21.72 14.33
CA LYS A 232 25.79 23.16 14.23
C LYS A 232 26.74 23.49 13.08
N SER A 233 27.83 22.71 12.92
CA SER A 233 28.81 22.92 11.85
C SER A 233 28.21 22.78 10.44
N VAL A 234 27.17 21.95 10.31
CA VAL A 234 26.41 21.76 9.07
C VAL A 234 25.38 22.88 8.89
N LEU A 235 24.65 23.23 9.95
CA LEU A 235 23.56 24.22 9.89
C LEU A 235 24.05 25.65 9.58
N VAL A 236 25.27 26.01 9.90
CA VAL A 236 25.84 27.32 9.55
C VAL A 236 26.17 27.45 8.07
N LEU A 237 26.23 26.32 7.33
CA LEU A 237 26.50 26.31 5.90
C LEU A 237 25.25 26.60 5.08
N PRO A 238 25.39 27.23 3.88
CA PRO A 238 24.31 27.28 2.90
C PRO A 238 23.84 25.86 2.55
N PRO A 239 22.53 25.66 2.22
CA PRO A 239 21.97 24.33 1.91
C PRO A 239 22.80 23.53 0.91
N THR A 240 23.26 24.16 -0.18
CA THR A 240 24.09 23.55 -1.23
C THR A 240 25.44 23.02 -0.76
N GLN A 241 25.99 23.54 0.34
CA GLN A 241 27.27 23.12 0.90
C GLN A 241 27.11 22.08 2.04
N ARG A 242 25.90 21.95 2.59
CA ARG A 242 25.63 21.00 3.68
C ARG A 242 25.84 19.56 3.25
N LEU A 243 25.34 19.20 2.07
CA LEU A 243 25.48 17.85 1.51
C LEU A 243 26.96 17.49 1.31
N GLN A 244 27.73 18.38 0.71
CA GLN A 244 29.17 18.17 0.52
C GLN A 244 29.92 18.00 1.85
N ARG A 245 29.57 18.79 2.88
CA ARG A 245 30.15 18.64 4.24
C ARG A 245 29.82 17.29 4.85
N ILE A 246 28.56 16.84 4.70
CA ILE A 246 28.09 15.56 5.21
C ILE A 246 28.82 14.40 4.51
N PHE A 247 28.94 14.41 3.19
CA PHE A 247 29.59 13.37 2.41
C PHE A 247 31.10 13.26 2.69
N ASN A 248 31.72 14.33 3.17
CA ASN A 248 33.11 14.35 3.58
C ASN A 248 33.34 13.97 5.06
N MET A 249 32.28 13.63 5.81
CA MET A 249 32.44 13.13 7.18
C MET A 249 33.09 11.75 7.19
N ARG A 250 33.94 11.51 8.17
CA ARG A 250 34.43 10.15 8.46
C ARG A 250 33.28 9.32 9.04
N PRO A 251 33.30 7.98 8.93
CA PRO A 251 32.23 7.12 9.41
C PRO A 251 31.79 7.41 10.85
N ALA A 252 32.74 7.54 11.78
CA ALA A 252 32.45 7.84 13.19
C ALA A 252 31.83 9.24 13.40
N GLU A 253 32.26 10.22 12.60
CA GLU A 253 31.68 11.57 12.61
C GLU A 253 30.23 11.54 12.13
N PHE A 254 29.97 10.77 11.07
CA PHE A 254 28.62 10.67 10.51
C PHE A 254 27.68 9.87 11.42
N GLU A 255 28.14 8.76 12.04
CA GLU A 255 27.35 8.03 13.04
C GLU A 255 26.89 8.96 14.18
N GLN A 256 27.82 9.81 14.68
CA GLN A 256 27.48 10.80 15.71
C GLN A 256 26.53 11.89 15.16
N PHE A 257 26.79 12.41 13.95
CA PHE A 257 25.92 13.37 13.29
C PHE A 257 24.51 12.84 13.14
N GLN A 258 24.32 11.58 12.68
CA GLN A 258 23.02 10.94 12.57
C GLN A 258 22.31 10.81 13.94
N ALA A 259 23.05 10.48 14.98
CA ALA A 259 22.50 10.39 16.34
C ALA A 259 21.98 11.75 16.84
N ASP A 260 22.66 12.83 16.51
CA ASP A 260 22.33 14.19 16.93
C ASP A 260 21.33 14.90 16.01
N ALA A 261 21.32 14.57 14.70
CA ALA A 261 20.45 15.15 13.68
C ALA A 261 19.12 14.40 13.55
N ARG A 262 18.36 14.19 14.63
CA ARG A 262 17.04 13.52 14.63
C ARG A 262 15.89 14.51 14.77
N GLY A 263 14.72 14.11 14.32
CA GLY A 263 13.48 14.89 14.46
C GLY A 263 13.58 16.29 13.88
N ALA A 264 13.26 17.30 14.65
CA ALA A 264 13.26 18.70 14.21
C ALA A 264 14.64 19.17 13.68
N ARG A 265 15.75 18.64 14.19
CA ARG A 265 17.09 18.99 13.71
C ARG A 265 17.37 18.42 12.32
N ARG A 266 16.90 17.20 12.01
CA ARG A 266 16.96 16.65 10.66
C ARG A 266 16.26 17.56 9.67
N ASN A 267 15.05 18.01 10.02
CA ASN A 267 14.30 18.93 9.18
C ASN A 267 15.04 20.26 8.94
N GLN A 268 15.75 20.79 9.95
CA GLN A 268 16.60 21.97 9.79
C GLN A 268 17.78 21.71 8.85
N VAL A 269 18.42 20.54 8.91
CA VAL A 269 19.51 20.15 8.00
C VAL A 269 19.02 20.12 6.56
N LEU A 270 17.85 19.52 6.33
CA LEU A 270 17.24 19.39 5.00
C LEU A 270 16.61 20.68 4.47
N GLN A 271 16.37 21.66 5.34
CA GLN A 271 15.73 22.92 4.97
C GLN A 271 16.54 23.67 3.91
N GLY A 272 15.89 23.97 2.76
CA GLY A 272 16.49 24.67 1.63
C GLY A 272 17.31 23.77 0.70
N MET A 273 17.43 22.47 0.96
CA MET A 273 17.95 21.51 -0.01
C MET A 273 16.89 21.24 -1.09
N THR A 274 17.35 21.05 -2.33
CA THR A 274 16.51 20.59 -3.44
C THR A 274 16.03 19.13 -3.20
N PRO A 275 14.98 18.67 -3.87
CA PRO A 275 14.56 17.26 -3.80
C PRO A 275 15.72 16.28 -4.09
N ALA A 276 16.48 16.53 -5.17
CA ALA A 276 17.62 15.68 -5.53
C ALA A 276 18.74 15.67 -4.44
N GLU A 277 19.00 16.80 -3.77
CA GLU A 277 19.96 16.84 -2.66
C GLU A 277 19.45 16.06 -1.42
N ARG A 278 18.15 16.09 -1.16
CA ARG A 278 17.54 15.30 -0.06
C ARG A 278 17.61 13.80 -0.34
N GLU A 279 17.35 13.40 -1.58
CA GLU A 279 17.50 12.03 -2.03
C GLU A 279 18.95 11.55 -1.87
N LEU A 280 19.94 12.30 -2.38
CA LEU A 280 21.35 11.97 -2.20
C LEU A 280 21.76 11.84 -0.73
N PHE A 281 21.16 12.64 0.15
CA PHE A 281 21.38 12.51 1.59
C PHE A 281 20.77 11.21 2.14
N ALA A 282 19.55 10.87 1.72
CA ALA A 282 18.89 9.61 2.09
C ALA A 282 19.69 8.39 1.58
N ASP A 283 20.19 8.45 0.34
CA ASP A 283 21.05 7.41 -0.26
C ASP A 283 22.35 7.22 0.51
N PHE A 284 22.94 8.30 0.97
CA PHE A 284 24.14 8.23 1.80
C PHE A 284 23.87 7.57 3.14
N GLU A 285 22.67 7.72 3.68
CA GLU A 285 22.25 7.01 4.89
C GLU A 285 21.93 5.52 4.62
N ASN A 286 21.02 5.25 3.68
CA ASN A 286 20.58 3.90 3.32
C ASN A 286 19.96 3.86 1.91
N PRO A 287 20.71 3.50 0.86
CA PRO A 287 20.22 3.50 -0.52
C PRO A 287 18.99 2.62 -0.75
N ALA A 288 18.95 1.43 -0.14
CA ALA A 288 17.81 0.53 -0.29
C ALA A 288 16.52 1.11 0.30
N HIS A 289 16.62 1.89 1.36
CA HIS A 289 15.47 2.56 1.98
C HIS A 289 14.89 3.63 1.08
N THR A 290 15.73 4.38 0.36
CA THR A 290 15.26 5.38 -0.62
C THR A 290 14.42 4.72 -1.71
N VAL A 291 14.87 3.60 -2.28
CA VAL A 291 14.09 2.84 -3.29
C VAL A 291 12.72 2.41 -2.74
N ILE A 292 12.68 1.97 -1.47
CA ILE A 292 11.43 1.57 -0.82
C ILE A 292 10.50 2.78 -0.62
N GLU A 293 11.03 3.90 -0.13
CA GLU A 293 10.24 5.12 0.08
C GLU A 293 9.68 5.65 -1.25
N ASP A 294 10.49 5.68 -2.31
CA ASP A 294 10.07 6.13 -3.63
C ASP A 294 8.97 5.22 -4.21
N LEU A 295 9.14 3.89 -4.08
CA LEU A 295 8.14 2.90 -4.50
C LEU A 295 6.79 3.13 -3.79
N GLN A 296 6.80 3.30 -2.48
CA GLN A 296 5.58 3.51 -1.68
C GLN A 296 4.97 4.90 -1.93
N ALA A 297 5.81 5.93 -2.03
CA ALA A 297 5.37 7.29 -2.30
C ALA A 297 4.69 7.42 -3.66
N GLN A 298 5.29 6.87 -4.72
CA GLN A 298 4.72 6.93 -6.06
C GLN A 298 3.34 6.25 -6.12
N ARG A 299 3.17 5.09 -5.44
CA ARG A 299 1.88 4.38 -5.42
C ARG A 299 0.79 5.26 -4.79
N LEU A 300 1.07 5.85 -3.62
CA LEU A 300 0.13 6.77 -2.97
C LEU A 300 -0.19 8.00 -3.80
N MET A 301 0.83 8.61 -4.43
CA MET A 301 0.62 9.79 -5.26
C MET A 301 -0.25 9.49 -6.48
N ARG A 302 -0.06 8.32 -7.12
CA ARG A 302 -0.93 7.85 -8.21
C ARG A 302 -2.36 7.64 -7.72
N ASP A 303 -2.55 6.92 -6.63
CA ASP A 303 -3.87 6.65 -6.05
C ASP A 303 -4.63 7.94 -5.70
N ILE A 304 -3.92 9.00 -5.27
CA ILE A 304 -4.51 10.27 -4.86
C ILE A 304 -4.81 11.19 -6.06
N TYR A 305 -3.86 11.39 -6.98
CA TYR A 305 -3.89 12.45 -7.96
C TYR A 305 -4.21 12.03 -9.40
N SER A 306 -4.03 10.75 -9.75
CA SER A 306 -4.31 10.27 -11.11
C SER A 306 -5.78 10.46 -11.49
N SER A 307 -6.03 10.93 -12.72
CA SER A 307 -7.38 10.93 -13.30
C SER A 307 -7.82 9.55 -13.79
N HIS A 308 -6.88 8.62 -13.93
CA HIS A 308 -7.12 7.23 -14.33
C HIS A 308 -7.47 6.36 -13.13
N GLN A 309 -8.47 6.79 -12.36
CA GLN A 309 -8.78 6.18 -11.06
C GLN A 309 -9.11 4.69 -11.14
N LEU A 310 -9.84 4.24 -12.16
CA LEU A 310 -10.16 2.83 -12.33
C LEU A 310 -8.90 1.99 -12.59
N GLU A 311 -7.95 2.51 -13.38
CA GLU A 311 -6.67 1.85 -13.63
C GLU A 311 -5.85 1.72 -12.34
N GLU A 312 -5.79 2.78 -11.50
CA GLU A 312 -5.08 2.74 -10.23
C GLU A 312 -5.72 1.78 -9.21
N VAL A 313 -7.06 1.75 -9.13
CA VAL A 313 -7.79 0.80 -8.30
C VAL A 313 -7.56 -0.64 -8.76
N MET A 314 -7.57 -0.89 -10.07
CA MET A 314 -7.31 -2.22 -10.62
C MET A 314 -5.84 -2.62 -10.50
N THR A 315 -4.91 -1.68 -10.63
CA THR A 315 -3.48 -1.92 -10.34
C THR A 315 -3.30 -2.36 -8.89
N THR A 316 -3.91 -1.66 -7.95
CA THR A 316 -3.89 -2.02 -6.52
C THR A 316 -4.55 -3.39 -6.26
N PHE A 317 -5.66 -3.70 -6.95
CA PHE A 317 -6.29 -5.01 -6.88
C PHE A 317 -5.34 -6.13 -7.33
N TRP A 318 -4.67 -5.96 -8.47
CA TRP A 318 -3.75 -6.97 -9.00
C TRP A 318 -2.43 -7.05 -8.20
N LEU A 319 -1.92 -5.95 -7.67
CA LEU A 319 -0.78 -5.96 -6.74
C LEU A 319 -1.09 -6.74 -5.46
N ASN A 320 -2.34 -6.77 -5.03
CA ASN A 320 -2.78 -7.58 -3.90
C ASN A 320 -3.04 -9.04 -4.28
N HIS A 321 -3.67 -9.30 -5.43
CA HIS A 321 -3.94 -10.65 -5.93
C HIS A 321 -2.65 -11.40 -6.29
N PHE A 322 -1.72 -10.76 -6.96
CA PHE A 322 -0.39 -11.26 -7.29
C PHE A 322 0.66 -10.68 -6.33
N ASN A 323 0.40 -10.82 -5.04
CA ASN A 323 1.21 -10.20 -4.00
C ASN A 323 2.68 -10.62 -4.05
N VAL A 324 3.57 -9.64 -3.87
CA VAL A 324 5.01 -9.84 -3.66
C VAL A 324 5.44 -9.08 -2.43
N TYR A 325 6.01 -9.79 -1.45
CA TYR A 325 6.46 -9.21 -0.20
C TYR A 325 7.77 -8.42 -0.36
N LEU A 326 7.73 -7.14 -0.07
CA LEU A 326 8.82 -6.18 -0.22
C LEU A 326 10.16 -6.60 0.42
N HIS A 327 10.10 -7.23 1.59
CA HIS A 327 11.29 -7.62 2.35
C HIS A 327 11.64 -9.11 2.20
N LYS A 328 11.27 -9.75 1.08
CA LYS A 328 11.62 -11.17 0.83
C LYS A 328 13.14 -11.38 0.80
N ASN A 329 13.86 -10.51 0.10
CA ASN A 329 15.33 -10.50 0.01
C ASN A 329 15.86 -9.10 -0.34
N GLU A 330 17.20 -8.95 -0.49
CA GLU A 330 17.84 -7.66 -0.77
C GLU A 330 17.48 -7.08 -2.14
N GLU A 331 17.13 -7.93 -3.10
CA GLU A 331 16.85 -7.55 -4.50
C GLU A 331 15.39 -7.19 -4.75
N THR A 332 14.45 -7.75 -3.96
CA THR A 332 13.00 -7.58 -4.19
C THR A 332 12.56 -6.11 -4.29
N PRO A 333 13.01 -5.15 -3.46
CA PRO A 333 12.59 -3.75 -3.59
C PRO A 333 12.88 -3.15 -4.98
N TYR A 334 13.99 -3.52 -5.58
CA TYR A 334 14.43 -3.02 -6.89
C TYR A 334 13.60 -3.58 -8.05
N TYR A 335 13.10 -4.80 -7.91
CA TYR A 335 12.21 -5.41 -8.89
C TYR A 335 10.74 -5.04 -8.71
N LEU A 336 10.32 -4.67 -7.50
CA LEU A 336 8.93 -4.28 -7.25
C LEU A 336 8.56 -2.98 -7.97
N LEU A 337 9.52 -2.09 -8.20
CA LEU A 337 9.27 -0.85 -8.93
C LEU A 337 8.89 -1.14 -10.39
N SER A 338 9.64 -1.99 -11.08
CA SER A 338 9.28 -2.43 -12.44
C SER A 338 8.06 -3.37 -12.44
N TYR A 339 7.83 -4.12 -11.37
CA TYR A 339 6.64 -4.97 -11.21
C TYR A 339 5.34 -4.16 -11.19
N ASP A 340 5.29 -3.07 -10.45
CA ASP A 340 4.16 -2.14 -10.45
C ASP A 340 4.06 -1.39 -11.80
N ARG A 341 5.16 -0.73 -12.23
CA ARG A 341 5.19 0.18 -13.37
C ARG A 341 5.01 -0.52 -14.73
N ASP A 342 5.70 -1.66 -14.94
CA ASP A 342 5.86 -2.26 -16.27
C ASP A 342 5.10 -3.58 -16.43
N VAL A 343 4.83 -4.28 -15.32
CA VAL A 343 4.15 -5.59 -15.36
C VAL A 343 2.66 -5.43 -15.11
N ILE A 344 2.26 -4.89 -13.97
CA ILE A 344 0.85 -4.85 -13.54
C ILE A 344 0.11 -3.65 -14.12
N GLY A 345 0.59 -2.42 -13.90
CA GLY A 345 -0.11 -1.20 -14.29
C GLY A 345 -0.63 -1.23 -15.73
N PRO A 346 0.24 -1.44 -16.75
CA PRO A 346 -0.18 -1.41 -18.16
C PRO A 346 -1.16 -2.53 -18.56
N ARG A 347 -1.35 -3.54 -17.70
CA ARG A 347 -2.23 -4.70 -17.97
C ARG A 347 -3.44 -4.76 -17.04
N ALA A 348 -3.57 -3.78 -16.13
CA ALA A 348 -4.60 -3.82 -15.09
C ALA A 348 -6.04 -3.90 -15.61
N LEU A 349 -6.32 -3.31 -16.78
CA LEU A 349 -7.59 -3.34 -17.48
C LEU A 349 -7.57 -4.18 -18.77
N GLY A 350 -6.47 -4.89 -19.02
CA GLY A 350 -6.23 -5.65 -20.25
C GLY A 350 -6.75 -7.09 -20.20
N ASN A 351 -6.03 -7.97 -20.89
CA ASN A 351 -6.34 -9.40 -20.91
C ASN A 351 -5.67 -10.13 -19.75
N PHE A 352 -6.41 -11.03 -19.09
CA PHE A 352 -5.93 -11.77 -17.92
C PHE A 352 -4.77 -12.72 -18.26
N GLU A 353 -4.76 -13.37 -19.44
CA GLU A 353 -3.68 -14.24 -19.86
C GLU A 353 -2.37 -13.45 -20.05
N ASP A 354 -2.44 -12.27 -20.69
CA ASP A 354 -1.28 -11.40 -20.90
C ASP A 354 -0.71 -10.92 -19.53
N LEU A 355 -1.59 -10.61 -18.59
CA LEU A 355 -1.19 -10.26 -17.23
C LEU A 355 -0.53 -11.45 -16.52
N LEU A 356 -1.13 -12.63 -16.58
CA LEU A 356 -0.64 -13.85 -15.93
C LEU A 356 0.74 -14.26 -16.48
N VAL A 357 0.94 -14.17 -17.80
CA VAL A 357 2.25 -14.47 -18.45
C VAL A 357 3.29 -13.44 -17.98
N ALA A 358 2.98 -12.15 -18.01
CA ALA A 358 3.92 -11.12 -17.58
C ALA A 358 4.31 -11.27 -16.10
N ILE A 359 3.39 -11.69 -15.25
CA ILE A 359 3.63 -12.00 -13.83
C ILE A 359 4.53 -13.24 -13.69
N ALA A 360 4.25 -14.30 -14.43
CA ALA A 360 5.02 -15.53 -14.38
C ALA A 360 6.48 -15.34 -14.84
N GLU A 361 6.72 -14.43 -15.78
CA GLU A 361 8.07 -14.05 -16.25
C GLU A 361 8.71 -12.95 -15.38
N SER A 362 7.98 -12.33 -14.44
CA SER A 362 8.53 -11.25 -13.64
C SER A 362 9.60 -11.73 -12.65
N PRO A 363 10.78 -11.10 -12.64
CA PRO A 363 11.80 -11.37 -11.63
C PRO A 363 11.30 -11.23 -10.20
N ALA A 364 10.42 -10.26 -9.91
CA ALA A 364 9.84 -10.05 -8.58
C ALA A 364 9.10 -11.31 -8.09
N MET A 365 8.21 -11.87 -8.92
CA MET A 365 7.43 -13.07 -8.58
C MET A 365 8.30 -14.32 -8.51
N LEU A 366 9.22 -14.50 -9.46
CA LEU A 366 10.14 -15.65 -9.49
C LEU A 366 11.05 -15.70 -8.26
N LEU A 367 11.48 -14.54 -7.76
CA LEU A 367 12.29 -14.44 -6.54
C LEU A 367 11.41 -14.59 -5.28
N TYR A 368 10.21 -14.03 -5.28
CA TYR A 368 9.33 -14.10 -4.13
C TYR A 368 8.89 -15.53 -3.82
N LEU A 369 8.48 -16.30 -4.80
CA LEU A 369 8.07 -17.70 -4.66
C LEU A 369 9.24 -18.71 -4.83
N ASP A 370 10.49 -18.24 -4.84
CA ASP A 370 11.72 -19.03 -4.95
C ASP A 370 11.83 -19.90 -6.21
N ASN A 371 11.01 -19.66 -7.25
CA ASN A 371 11.06 -20.43 -8.49
C ASN A 371 12.37 -20.22 -9.25
N SER A 372 12.98 -19.04 -9.11
CA SER A 372 14.27 -18.72 -9.72
C SER A 372 15.37 -19.73 -9.39
N SER A 373 15.22 -20.51 -8.32
CA SER A 373 16.15 -21.57 -7.90
C SER A 373 15.68 -22.99 -8.31
N SER A 374 14.44 -23.17 -8.75
CA SER A 374 13.85 -24.49 -9.05
C SER A 374 14.62 -25.27 -10.13
N THR A 375 14.89 -26.55 -9.86
CA THR A 375 15.68 -27.40 -10.73
C THR A 375 15.06 -28.79 -10.83
N GLY A 376 14.92 -29.28 -12.05
CA GLY A 376 14.31 -30.58 -12.34
C GLY A 376 15.12 -31.75 -11.78
N PRO A 377 14.48 -32.76 -11.18
CA PRO A 377 15.16 -33.95 -10.63
C PRO A 377 15.92 -34.78 -11.67
N ASN A 378 15.55 -34.68 -12.94
CA ASN A 378 16.21 -35.34 -14.05
C ASN A 378 16.86 -34.35 -15.04
N SER A 379 17.00 -33.10 -14.68
CA SER A 379 17.65 -32.05 -15.47
C SER A 379 19.13 -32.32 -15.69
N ILE A 380 19.70 -31.70 -16.73
CA ILE A 380 21.12 -31.85 -17.09
C ILE A 380 22.04 -31.53 -15.91
N VAL A 381 21.73 -30.48 -15.17
CA VAL A 381 22.51 -30.08 -13.98
C VAL A 381 22.44 -31.14 -12.89
N THR A 382 21.27 -31.69 -12.62
CA THR A 382 21.08 -32.73 -11.60
C THR A 382 21.80 -34.04 -12.00
N GLN A 383 21.70 -34.45 -13.28
CA GLN A 383 22.37 -35.64 -13.77
C GLN A 383 23.88 -35.50 -13.67
N LYS A 384 24.46 -34.39 -14.15
CA LYS A 384 25.91 -34.14 -14.05
C LYS A 384 26.40 -34.15 -12.59
N GLN A 385 25.57 -33.76 -11.64
CA GLN A 385 25.96 -33.84 -10.23
C GLN A 385 25.93 -35.28 -9.69
N LYS A 386 24.92 -36.07 -10.05
CA LYS A 386 24.84 -37.49 -9.69
C LYS A 386 26.07 -38.25 -10.23
N GLU A 387 26.46 -37.98 -11.51
CA GLU A 387 27.66 -38.55 -12.13
C GLU A 387 28.95 -38.17 -11.36
N ARG A 388 29.12 -36.86 -11.02
CA ARG A 388 30.28 -36.40 -10.22
C ARG A 388 30.35 -37.05 -8.84
N ALA A 389 29.19 -37.22 -8.19
CA ALA A 389 29.11 -37.90 -6.89
C ALA A 389 29.50 -39.38 -6.99
N ALA A 390 29.06 -40.07 -8.07
CA ALA A 390 29.43 -41.45 -8.35
C ALA A 390 30.96 -41.61 -8.62
N GLU A 391 31.59 -40.58 -9.18
CA GLU A 391 33.05 -40.53 -9.40
C GLU A 391 33.85 -40.13 -8.13
N GLY A 392 33.21 -39.96 -7.00
CA GLY A 392 33.87 -39.55 -5.75
C GLY A 392 34.42 -38.09 -5.75
N LYS A 393 34.02 -37.27 -6.71
CA LYS A 393 34.42 -35.88 -6.82
C LYS A 393 33.61 -35.03 -5.83
N PRO A 394 34.22 -34.02 -5.15
CA PRO A 394 33.48 -33.16 -4.26
C PRO A 394 32.30 -32.51 -4.97
N ALA A 395 31.11 -32.63 -4.40
CA ALA A 395 29.91 -31.98 -4.93
C ALA A 395 30.15 -30.47 -4.96
N LYS A 396 29.99 -29.83 -6.13
CA LYS A 396 29.57 -28.41 -6.11
C LYS A 396 28.23 -28.36 -5.39
N ALA A 397 27.94 -27.27 -4.70
CA ALA A 397 26.70 -27.11 -3.92
C ALA A 397 25.51 -27.84 -4.58
N THR A 398 24.78 -28.65 -3.80
CA THR A 398 23.62 -29.40 -4.31
C THR A 398 22.66 -28.42 -4.97
N PRO A 399 22.18 -28.65 -6.22
CA PRO A 399 21.19 -27.76 -6.80
C PRO A 399 19.97 -27.77 -5.92
N PRO A 400 19.29 -26.63 -5.75
CA PRO A 400 17.97 -26.63 -5.17
C PRO A 400 17.09 -27.63 -5.92
N GLY A 401 16.22 -28.34 -5.20
CA GLY A 401 15.31 -29.31 -5.80
C GLY A 401 14.15 -28.64 -6.54
N LEU A 402 13.15 -29.45 -6.83
CA LEU A 402 11.89 -29.03 -7.40
C LEU A 402 11.15 -28.08 -6.42
N ASN A 403 10.71 -26.93 -6.88
CA ASN A 403 9.92 -25.99 -6.09
C ASN A 403 8.42 -26.17 -6.37
N GLU A 404 7.74 -26.91 -5.48
CA GLU A 404 6.28 -27.11 -5.59
C GLU A 404 5.48 -25.89 -5.10
N ASN A 405 6.07 -25.00 -4.31
CA ASN A 405 5.38 -23.83 -3.78
C ASN A 405 4.89 -22.92 -4.91
N TYR A 406 5.78 -22.60 -5.87
CA TYR A 406 5.40 -21.81 -7.04
C TYR A 406 4.25 -22.45 -7.84
N GLY A 407 4.32 -23.76 -8.09
CA GLY A 407 3.29 -24.49 -8.80
C GLY A 407 1.94 -24.46 -8.06
N ARG A 408 1.98 -24.57 -6.75
CA ARG A 408 0.78 -24.50 -5.89
C ARG A 408 0.16 -23.12 -5.93
N GLU A 409 0.93 -22.07 -5.67
CA GLU A 409 0.43 -20.69 -5.65
C GLU A 409 -0.13 -20.26 -7.01
N LEU A 410 0.50 -20.68 -8.11
CA LEU A 410 0.01 -20.43 -9.45
C LEU A 410 -1.39 -21.03 -9.68
N MET A 411 -1.61 -22.26 -9.22
CA MET A 411 -2.92 -22.93 -9.37
C MET A 411 -3.94 -22.45 -8.36
N GLU A 412 -3.55 -22.32 -7.10
CA GLU A 412 -4.45 -22.09 -5.98
C GLU A 412 -4.84 -20.62 -5.83
N LEU A 413 -3.86 -19.71 -5.86
CA LEU A 413 -4.10 -18.30 -5.58
C LEU A 413 -4.20 -17.42 -6.84
N HIS A 414 -3.42 -17.75 -7.87
CA HIS A 414 -3.34 -16.90 -9.04
C HIS A 414 -4.38 -17.23 -10.11
N THR A 415 -4.91 -18.48 -10.14
CA THR A 415 -5.81 -18.92 -11.22
C THR A 415 -7.04 -19.67 -10.75
N LEU A 416 -6.92 -20.96 -10.43
CA LEU A 416 -8.07 -21.87 -10.27
C LEU A 416 -8.86 -21.69 -8.97
N GLY A 417 -8.22 -21.16 -7.93
CA GLY A 417 -8.77 -21.19 -6.57
C GLY A 417 -8.53 -22.53 -5.85
N VAL A 418 -8.70 -22.54 -4.52
CA VAL A 418 -8.50 -23.73 -3.66
C VAL A 418 -9.31 -24.94 -4.15
N ASP A 419 -10.55 -24.71 -4.58
CA ASP A 419 -11.48 -25.74 -5.06
C ASP A 419 -11.44 -25.94 -6.58
N GLY A 420 -10.33 -25.56 -7.24
CA GLY A 420 -10.19 -25.52 -8.69
C GLY A 420 -10.09 -26.87 -9.40
N GLY A 421 -10.21 -27.98 -8.67
CA GLY A 421 -10.28 -29.34 -9.21
C GLY A 421 -8.95 -29.97 -9.59
N TYR A 422 -7.82 -29.43 -9.13
CA TYR A 422 -6.48 -29.98 -9.29
C TYR A 422 -6.07 -30.89 -8.12
N SER A 423 -5.09 -31.74 -8.34
CA SER A 423 -4.53 -32.65 -7.35
C SER A 423 -3.09 -32.27 -6.97
N GLN A 424 -2.55 -32.84 -5.89
CA GLN A 424 -1.14 -32.70 -5.52
C GLN A 424 -0.20 -33.18 -6.65
N ALA A 425 -0.62 -34.20 -7.43
CA ALA A 425 0.14 -34.67 -8.58
C ALA A 425 0.23 -33.58 -9.66
N ASP A 426 -0.85 -32.83 -9.90
CA ASP A 426 -0.85 -31.73 -10.84
C ASP A 426 0.10 -30.61 -10.40
N VAL A 427 0.11 -30.26 -9.10
CA VAL A 427 1.07 -29.30 -8.53
C VAL A 427 2.51 -29.71 -8.81
N THR A 428 2.85 -30.99 -8.63
CA THR A 428 4.20 -31.50 -8.91
C THR A 428 4.54 -31.40 -10.41
N GLU A 429 3.58 -31.72 -11.30
CA GLU A 429 3.78 -31.59 -12.74
C GLU A 429 3.96 -30.12 -13.16
N VAL A 430 3.16 -29.20 -12.60
CA VAL A 430 3.31 -27.75 -12.80
C VAL A 430 4.70 -27.28 -12.35
N ALA A 431 5.14 -27.72 -11.17
CA ALA A 431 6.48 -27.38 -10.68
C ALA A 431 7.59 -27.84 -11.63
N LYS A 432 7.46 -29.04 -12.25
CA LYS A 432 8.40 -29.54 -13.26
C LYS A 432 8.41 -28.66 -14.52
N ILE A 433 7.25 -28.18 -14.96
CA ILE A 433 7.10 -27.31 -16.13
C ILE A 433 7.84 -25.98 -15.90
N PHE A 434 7.76 -25.42 -14.71
CA PHE A 434 8.40 -24.14 -14.38
C PHE A 434 9.87 -24.26 -13.90
N THR A 435 10.45 -25.46 -13.88
CA THR A 435 11.91 -25.59 -13.69
C THR A 435 12.66 -24.89 -14.82
N GLY A 436 13.74 -24.19 -14.47
CA GLY A 436 14.52 -23.41 -15.44
C GLY A 436 13.99 -22.00 -15.72
N TRP A 437 12.74 -21.65 -15.31
CA TRP A 437 12.27 -20.28 -15.30
C TRP A 437 12.96 -19.54 -14.15
N THR A 438 13.89 -18.65 -14.49
CA THR A 438 14.82 -18.05 -13.54
C THR A 438 15.08 -16.57 -13.86
N VAL A 439 15.91 -15.94 -13.06
CA VAL A 439 16.36 -14.55 -13.24
C VAL A 439 17.86 -14.57 -13.54
N ASP A 440 18.29 -13.84 -14.58
CA ASP A 440 19.71 -13.73 -14.89
C ASP A 440 20.40 -12.79 -13.89
N ARG A 441 21.29 -13.34 -13.08
CA ARG A 441 22.07 -12.56 -12.09
C ARG A 441 21.21 -11.54 -11.32
N PRO A 442 20.23 -11.98 -10.51
CA PRO A 442 19.27 -11.09 -9.84
C PRO A 442 19.96 -10.00 -9.01
N GLN A 443 21.12 -10.29 -8.44
CA GLN A 443 21.92 -9.34 -7.68
C GLN A 443 22.53 -8.20 -8.53
N LEU A 444 22.39 -8.25 -9.84
CA LEU A 444 22.80 -7.21 -10.80
C LEU A 444 21.60 -6.63 -11.58
N GLY A 445 20.37 -6.93 -11.19
CA GLY A 445 19.19 -6.39 -11.84
C GLY A 445 18.82 -7.07 -13.17
N GLY A 446 19.32 -8.28 -13.44
CA GLY A 446 19.01 -8.99 -14.69
C GLY A 446 17.54 -9.42 -14.75
N GLY A 447 17.03 -9.55 -15.97
CA GLY A 447 15.65 -9.91 -16.26
C GLY A 447 15.37 -11.41 -16.24
N PHE A 448 14.16 -11.77 -16.70
CA PHE A 448 13.75 -13.17 -16.92
C PHE A 448 14.71 -13.92 -17.84
N LYS A 449 14.93 -15.19 -17.50
CA LYS A 449 15.74 -16.11 -18.28
C LYS A 449 15.19 -17.52 -18.18
N PHE A 450 15.14 -18.23 -19.28
CA PHE A 450 14.95 -19.68 -19.30
C PHE A 450 16.31 -20.40 -19.32
N ASP A 451 16.58 -21.25 -18.33
CA ASP A 451 17.77 -22.10 -18.24
C ASP A 451 17.40 -23.56 -18.55
N GLU A 452 17.56 -23.93 -19.81
CA GLU A 452 17.27 -25.27 -20.31
C GLU A 452 18.03 -26.37 -19.53
N THR A 453 19.20 -26.06 -19.01
CA THR A 453 20.00 -27.05 -18.27
C THR A 453 19.41 -27.44 -16.93
N ARG A 454 18.53 -26.62 -16.39
CA ARG A 454 17.81 -26.83 -15.12
C ARG A 454 16.38 -27.36 -15.33
N HIS A 455 15.87 -27.27 -16.58
CA HIS A 455 14.54 -27.71 -16.92
C HIS A 455 14.38 -29.23 -16.82
N GLU A 456 13.22 -29.69 -16.33
CA GLU A 456 12.88 -31.12 -16.26
C GLU A 456 12.47 -31.62 -17.63
N PRO A 457 13.19 -32.63 -18.20
CA PRO A 457 12.84 -33.21 -19.51
C PRO A 457 11.59 -34.09 -19.43
N GLY A 458 11.04 -34.41 -20.57
CA GLY A 458 9.95 -35.38 -20.74
C GLY A 458 8.57 -34.77 -20.71
N LYS A 459 7.58 -35.57 -21.09
CA LYS A 459 6.16 -35.18 -21.18
C LYS A 459 5.57 -34.95 -19.80
N LYS A 460 4.75 -33.93 -19.64
CA LYS A 460 4.00 -33.62 -18.42
C LYS A 460 2.49 -33.70 -18.69
N ILE A 461 1.72 -34.02 -17.68
CA ILE A 461 0.25 -34.05 -17.75
C ILE A 461 -0.27 -33.26 -16.55
N VAL A 462 -1.04 -32.22 -16.79
CA VAL A 462 -1.66 -31.38 -15.76
C VAL A 462 -3.17 -31.38 -15.97
N MET A 463 -3.94 -31.75 -14.95
CA MET A 463 -5.42 -31.82 -15.01
C MET A 463 -5.94 -32.54 -16.26
N GLY A 464 -5.27 -33.63 -16.68
CA GLY A 464 -5.60 -34.40 -17.87
C GLY A 464 -5.11 -33.81 -19.21
N HIS A 465 -4.59 -32.58 -19.24
CA HIS A 465 -4.00 -31.95 -20.42
C HIS A 465 -2.56 -32.42 -20.63
N LYS A 466 -2.27 -32.90 -21.83
CA LYS A 466 -0.91 -33.29 -22.20
C LYS A 466 -0.13 -32.07 -22.65
N ILE A 467 0.92 -31.72 -21.94
CA ILE A 467 1.84 -30.62 -22.27
C ILE A 467 2.91 -31.19 -23.20
N LYS A 468 3.09 -30.51 -24.34
CA LYS A 468 4.11 -30.90 -25.32
C LYS A 468 5.48 -30.49 -24.79
N GLU A 469 6.44 -31.41 -24.84
CA GLU A 469 7.84 -31.12 -24.52
C GLU A 469 8.43 -30.09 -25.49
N ASP A 470 8.64 -28.85 -25.03
CA ASP A 470 9.10 -27.72 -25.84
C ASP A 470 9.80 -26.63 -24.98
N GLY A 471 10.41 -27.02 -23.86
CA GLY A 471 11.17 -26.12 -22.99
C GLY A 471 10.32 -24.99 -22.41
N GLN A 472 10.74 -23.73 -22.60
CA GLN A 472 9.99 -22.56 -22.06
C GLN A 472 8.51 -22.53 -22.49
N LYS A 473 8.20 -23.01 -23.71
CA LYS A 473 6.82 -22.98 -24.23
C LYS A 473 5.86 -23.92 -23.49
N GLU A 474 6.37 -24.88 -22.73
CA GLU A 474 5.54 -25.70 -21.83
C GLU A 474 4.84 -24.84 -20.79
N GLY A 475 5.57 -23.86 -20.20
CA GLY A 475 5.03 -22.91 -19.25
C GLY A 475 3.96 -22.02 -19.91
N LEU A 476 4.22 -21.48 -21.10
CA LEU A 476 3.24 -20.67 -21.84
C LEU A 476 1.99 -21.47 -22.19
N GLN A 477 2.13 -22.73 -22.63
CA GLN A 477 0.98 -23.60 -22.89
C GLN A 477 0.16 -23.84 -21.63
N LEU A 478 0.80 -24.07 -20.49
CA LEU A 478 0.11 -24.27 -19.22
C LEU A 478 -0.59 -22.99 -18.75
N LEU A 479 0.06 -21.82 -18.83
CA LEU A 479 -0.54 -20.54 -18.48
C LEU A 479 -1.81 -20.26 -19.30
N HIS A 480 -1.78 -20.56 -20.61
CA HIS A 480 -2.96 -20.49 -21.48
C HIS A 480 -4.11 -21.40 -20.99
N ILE A 481 -3.80 -22.67 -20.66
CA ILE A 481 -4.80 -23.62 -20.14
C ILE A 481 -5.41 -23.12 -18.84
N LEU A 482 -4.59 -22.61 -17.93
CA LEU A 482 -5.05 -22.07 -16.65
C LEU A 482 -5.89 -20.80 -16.85
N ALA A 483 -5.42 -19.85 -17.64
CA ALA A 483 -6.10 -18.58 -17.88
C ALA A 483 -7.48 -18.74 -18.55
N THR A 484 -7.63 -19.75 -19.42
CA THR A 484 -8.87 -20.01 -20.15
C THR A 484 -9.80 -21.02 -19.47
N SER A 485 -9.45 -21.50 -18.27
CA SER A 485 -10.26 -22.49 -17.55
C SER A 485 -11.53 -21.86 -16.96
N SER A 486 -12.59 -22.68 -16.87
CA SER A 486 -13.85 -22.27 -16.20
C SER A 486 -13.64 -21.97 -14.71
N ALA A 487 -12.75 -22.69 -14.04
CA ALA A 487 -12.44 -22.47 -12.63
C ALA A 487 -11.82 -21.08 -12.44
N THR A 488 -10.83 -20.71 -13.26
CA THR A 488 -10.21 -19.37 -13.24
C THR A 488 -11.25 -18.27 -13.53
N ALA A 489 -12.11 -18.48 -14.52
CA ALA A 489 -13.15 -17.51 -14.84
C ALA A 489 -14.06 -17.22 -13.64
N HIS A 490 -14.49 -18.27 -12.91
CA HIS A 490 -15.32 -18.13 -11.72
C HIS A 490 -14.54 -17.53 -10.53
N PHE A 491 -13.29 -17.97 -10.33
CA PHE A 491 -12.45 -17.47 -9.23
C PHE A 491 -12.17 -15.98 -9.39
N ILE A 492 -11.66 -15.54 -10.54
CA ILE A 492 -11.36 -14.12 -10.81
C ILE A 492 -12.63 -13.28 -10.78
N SER A 493 -13.74 -13.76 -11.37
CA SER A 493 -15.03 -13.05 -11.32
C SER A 493 -15.54 -12.90 -9.89
N ARG A 494 -15.34 -13.91 -9.04
CA ARG A 494 -15.70 -13.84 -7.62
C ARG A 494 -14.83 -12.84 -6.87
N GLU A 495 -13.52 -12.84 -7.07
CA GLU A 495 -12.60 -11.88 -6.45
C GLU A 495 -12.95 -10.43 -6.82
N LEU A 496 -13.22 -10.16 -8.11
CA LEU A 496 -13.71 -8.85 -8.57
C LEU A 496 -15.06 -8.48 -7.94
N ALA A 497 -16.01 -9.43 -7.87
CA ALA A 497 -17.31 -9.17 -7.26
C ALA A 497 -17.19 -8.92 -5.73
N VAL A 498 -16.27 -9.61 -5.04
CA VAL A 498 -15.94 -9.35 -3.63
C VAL A 498 -15.34 -7.95 -3.48
N ALA A 499 -14.41 -7.57 -4.34
CA ALA A 499 -13.78 -6.26 -4.28
C ALA A 499 -14.79 -5.12 -4.53
N PHE A 500 -15.66 -5.24 -5.53
CA PHE A 500 -16.46 -4.12 -6.01
C PHE A 500 -17.93 -4.12 -5.58
N VAL A 501 -18.49 -5.23 -5.11
CA VAL A 501 -19.92 -5.32 -4.79
C VAL A 501 -20.17 -5.52 -3.29
N SER A 502 -19.79 -6.68 -2.75
CA SER A 502 -20.00 -7.01 -1.33
C SER A 502 -19.10 -8.17 -0.91
N ASP A 503 -18.89 -8.36 0.39
CA ASP A 503 -18.08 -9.46 0.93
C ASP A 503 -18.65 -10.85 0.60
N ASN A 504 -19.96 -10.91 0.27
CA ASN A 504 -20.67 -12.13 -0.17
C ASN A 504 -21.51 -11.81 -1.42
N PRO A 505 -20.89 -11.72 -2.61
CA PRO A 505 -21.60 -11.38 -3.82
C PRO A 505 -22.56 -12.48 -4.26
N PRO A 506 -23.72 -12.15 -4.85
CA PRO A 506 -24.67 -13.15 -5.37
C PRO A 506 -24.01 -14.02 -6.45
N GLN A 507 -24.23 -15.34 -6.35
CA GLN A 507 -23.64 -16.31 -7.30
C GLN A 507 -24.05 -16.02 -8.76
N ALA A 508 -25.29 -15.59 -9.00
CA ALA A 508 -25.77 -15.25 -10.34
C ALA A 508 -24.97 -14.12 -11.01
N LEU A 509 -24.46 -13.16 -10.21
CA LEU A 509 -23.54 -12.12 -10.71
C LEU A 509 -22.19 -12.73 -11.09
N VAL A 510 -21.62 -13.55 -10.20
CA VAL A 510 -20.34 -14.23 -10.45
C VAL A 510 -20.40 -15.09 -11.70
N ASP A 511 -21.47 -15.87 -11.87
CA ASP A 511 -21.68 -16.73 -13.04
C ASP A 511 -21.77 -15.93 -14.34
N ARG A 512 -22.47 -14.78 -14.32
CA ARG A 512 -22.58 -13.89 -15.48
C ARG A 512 -21.24 -13.27 -15.85
N MET A 513 -20.47 -12.82 -14.86
CA MET A 513 -19.12 -12.31 -15.07
C MET A 513 -18.18 -13.37 -15.60
N ALA A 514 -18.25 -14.61 -15.05
CA ALA A 514 -17.45 -15.75 -15.50
C ALA A 514 -17.79 -16.16 -16.94
N GLN A 515 -19.07 -16.10 -17.35
CA GLN A 515 -19.48 -16.35 -18.73
C GLN A 515 -18.87 -15.30 -19.68
N GLU A 516 -18.87 -14.02 -19.30
CA GLU A 516 -18.24 -12.98 -20.11
C GLU A 516 -16.72 -13.14 -20.16
N PHE A 517 -16.07 -13.49 -19.04
CA PHE A 517 -14.65 -13.81 -18.99
C PHE A 517 -14.28 -14.91 -20.00
N LEU A 518 -15.02 -16.03 -20.00
CA LEU A 518 -14.78 -17.13 -20.94
C LEU A 518 -15.01 -16.73 -22.39
N LYS A 519 -16.10 -16.01 -22.65
CA LYS A 519 -16.49 -15.56 -23.99
C LYS A 519 -15.46 -14.59 -24.60
N THR A 520 -14.84 -13.76 -23.77
CA THR A 520 -13.87 -12.73 -24.18
C THR A 520 -12.42 -13.15 -24.01
N HIS A 521 -12.19 -14.40 -23.61
CA HIS A 521 -10.86 -14.94 -23.31
C HIS A 521 -10.10 -14.13 -22.26
N GLY A 522 -10.82 -13.66 -21.21
CA GLY A 522 -10.21 -12.97 -20.08
C GLY A 522 -10.07 -11.46 -20.23
N ASP A 523 -10.87 -10.79 -21.06
CA ASP A 523 -10.91 -9.32 -21.14
C ASP A 523 -11.52 -8.73 -19.87
N ILE A 524 -10.67 -8.16 -19.00
CA ILE A 524 -11.03 -7.62 -17.69
C ILE A 524 -11.94 -6.41 -17.81
N ALA A 525 -11.72 -5.54 -18.81
CA ALA A 525 -12.57 -4.38 -19.04
C ALA A 525 -14.01 -4.79 -19.34
N LEU A 526 -14.20 -5.84 -20.14
CA LEU A 526 -15.54 -6.37 -20.47
C LEU A 526 -16.20 -7.09 -19.29
N VAL A 527 -15.42 -7.77 -18.45
CA VAL A 527 -15.91 -8.38 -17.19
C VAL A 527 -16.41 -7.29 -16.24
N LEU A 528 -15.63 -6.21 -16.02
CA LEU A 528 -16.03 -5.07 -15.21
C LEU A 528 -17.27 -4.35 -15.79
N ARG A 529 -17.34 -4.21 -17.10
CA ARG A 529 -18.54 -3.66 -17.77
C ARG A 529 -19.78 -4.54 -17.51
N THR A 530 -19.61 -5.86 -17.48
CA THR A 530 -20.69 -6.80 -17.13
C THR A 530 -21.13 -6.61 -15.68
N LEU A 531 -20.20 -6.37 -14.77
CA LEU A 531 -20.50 -6.09 -13.37
C LEU A 531 -21.37 -4.84 -13.22
N ILE A 532 -20.97 -3.69 -13.79
CA ILE A 532 -21.76 -2.45 -13.66
C ILE A 532 -23.12 -2.49 -14.35
N ARG A 533 -23.27 -3.32 -15.37
CA ARG A 533 -24.56 -3.53 -16.06
C ARG A 533 -25.48 -4.51 -15.34
N SER A 534 -24.97 -5.18 -14.32
CA SER A 534 -25.74 -6.17 -13.56
C SER A 534 -26.62 -5.50 -12.50
N PRO A 535 -27.88 -5.88 -12.39
CA PRO A 535 -28.81 -5.27 -11.43
C PRO A 535 -28.35 -5.44 -9.98
N GLU A 536 -27.62 -6.52 -9.68
CA GLU A 536 -27.09 -6.83 -8.34
C GLU A 536 -26.08 -5.77 -7.84
N PHE A 537 -25.42 -5.04 -8.73
CA PHE A 537 -24.54 -3.93 -8.34
C PHE A 537 -25.33 -2.71 -7.82
N TRP A 538 -26.55 -2.49 -8.36
CA TRP A 538 -27.34 -1.28 -8.11
C TRP A 538 -28.44 -1.45 -7.04
N VAL A 539 -28.47 -2.59 -6.32
CA VAL A 539 -29.46 -2.77 -5.24
C VAL A 539 -29.07 -1.93 -4.01
N PRO A 540 -30.05 -1.37 -3.26
CA PRO A 540 -29.74 -0.52 -2.10
C PRO A 540 -28.83 -1.15 -1.04
N SER A 541 -28.88 -2.48 -0.90
CA SER A 541 -28.05 -3.22 0.04
C SER A 541 -26.55 -3.23 -0.28
N THR A 542 -26.15 -2.87 -1.51
CA THR A 542 -24.75 -2.77 -1.91
C THR A 542 -24.16 -1.37 -1.67
N TYR A 543 -25.02 -0.36 -1.47
CA TYR A 543 -24.56 0.99 -1.19
C TYR A 543 -23.93 1.07 0.20
N GLN A 544 -22.72 1.59 0.30
CA GLN A 544 -21.94 1.65 1.54
C GLN A 544 -21.81 0.30 2.27
N ALA A 545 -21.92 -0.82 1.55
CA ALA A 545 -21.85 -2.16 2.14
C ALA A 545 -20.42 -2.59 2.47
N LYS A 546 -19.43 -2.05 1.77
CA LYS A 546 -18.01 -2.38 1.99
C LYS A 546 -17.38 -1.45 3.02
N VAL A 547 -16.57 -2.00 3.91
CA VAL A 547 -15.67 -1.23 4.76
C VAL A 547 -14.41 -0.94 3.96
N LYS A 548 -13.94 0.29 3.98
CA LYS A 548 -12.68 0.68 3.35
C LYS A 548 -11.50 -0.03 4.04
N THR A 549 -10.62 -0.62 3.26
CA THR A 549 -9.30 -1.04 3.74
C THR A 549 -8.51 0.17 4.24
N PRO A 550 -7.43 0.01 5.01
CA PRO A 550 -6.60 1.14 5.41
C PRO A 550 -6.11 2.01 4.23
N LEU A 551 -5.69 1.38 3.11
CA LEU A 551 -5.28 2.12 1.92
C LEU A 551 -6.43 2.96 1.35
N GLU A 552 -7.60 2.35 1.13
CA GLU A 552 -8.79 3.05 0.64
C GLU A 552 -9.21 4.18 1.57
N TYR A 553 -9.07 4.00 2.88
CA TYR A 553 -9.41 5.00 3.87
C TYR A 553 -8.46 6.20 3.83
N VAL A 554 -7.14 5.96 3.87
CA VAL A 554 -6.11 7.01 3.85
C VAL A 554 -6.16 7.80 2.54
N VAL A 555 -6.24 7.12 1.40
CA VAL A 555 -6.30 7.75 0.08
C VAL A 555 -7.61 8.53 -0.08
N SER A 556 -8.76 7.95 0.30
CA SER A 556 -10.04 8.66 0.20
C SER A 556 -10.10 9.90 1.09
N ALA A 557 -9.47 9.88 2.28
CA ALA A 557 -9.40 11.04 3.16
C ALA A 557 -8.53 12.16 2.55
N ALA A 558 -7.39 11.81 1.96
CA ALA A 558 -6.53 12.76 1.25
C ALA A 558 -7.26 13.39 0.06
N ARG A 559 -7.95 12.58 -0.77
CA ARG A 559 -8.73 13.03 -1.94
C ARG A 559 -9.91 13.93 -1.54
N ALA A 560 -10.74 13.49 -0.61
CA ALA A 560 -11.91 14.24 -0.15
C ALA A 560 -11.54 15.58 0.52
N SER A 561 -10.43 15.60 1.26
CA SER A 561 -9.92 16.83 1.87
C SER A 561 -9.33 17.81 0.85
N GLY A 562 -8.94 17.37 -0.33
CA GLY A 562 -8.17 18.15 -1.28
C GLY A 562 -6.81 18.55 -0.72
N ALA A 563 -6.18 17.66 0.07
CA ALA A 563 -4.92 17.91 0.72
C ALA A 563 -3.80 18.14 -0.30
N GLU A 564 -3.02 19.19 -0.10
CA GLU A 564 -1.73 19.37 -0.78
C GLU A 564 -0.68 18.51 -0.07
N ILE A 565 -0.08 17.57 -0.79
CA ILE A 565 0.87 16.60 -0.23
C ILE A 565 2.23 16.84 -0.86
N VAL A 566 3.13 17.48 -0.12
CA VAL A 566 4.54 17.67 -0.49
C VAL A 566 5.40 16.50 0.01
N ASN A 567 4.97 15.87 1.10
CA ASN A 567 5.66 14.72 1.69
C ASN A 567 4.63 13.61 2.01
N PRO A 568 4.63 12.48 1.28
CA PRO A 568 3.71 11.36 1.52
C PRO A 568 4.08 10.46 2.69
N HIS A 569 5.30 10.58 3.26
CA HIS A 569 5.77 9.72 4.34
C HIS A 569 4.80 9.59 5.53
N PRO A 570 4.13 10.65 6.02
CA PRO A 570 3.13 10.49 7.08
C PRO A 570 1.93 9.61 6.71
N LEU A 571 1.57 9.53 5.43
CA LEU A 571 0.51 8.63 4.96
C LEU A 571 0.99 7.18 4.91
N ILE A 572 2.24 6.96 4.48
CA ILE A 572 2.89 5.63 4.51
C ILE A 572 2.94 5.12 5.94
N GLU A 573 3.35 5.97 6.88
CA GLU A 573 3.40 5.62 8.30
C GLU A 573 2.02 5.33 8.90
N ALA A 574 0.99 6.07 8.47
CA ALA A 574 -0.39 5.79 8.87
C ALA A 574 -0.86 4.40 8.39
N LEU A 575 -0.50 3.99 7.17
CA LEU A 575 -0.79 2.65 6.67
C LEU A 575 -0.07 1.56 7.48
N ASN A 576 1.19 1.80 7.85
CA ASN A 576 1.95 0.89 8.73
C ASN A 576 1.25 0.72 10.08
N GLN A 577 0.79 1.83 10.70
CA GLN A 577 0.07 1.83 11.97
C GLN A 577 -1.31 1.17 11.90
N MET A 578 -1.98 1.23 10.74
CA MET A 578 -3.25 0.55 10.46
C MET A 578 -3.07 -0.89 10.01
N GLY A 579 -1.85 -1.45 10.05
CA GLY A 579 -1.60 -2.86 9.72
C GLY A 579 -1.63 -3.21 8.23
N MET A 580 -1.59 -2.23 7.33
CA MET A 580 -1.56 -2.44 5.88
C MET A 580 -0.38 -1.69 5.22
N PRO A 581 0.88 -2.00 5.57
CA PRO A 581 2.02 -1.43 4.89
C PRO A 581 2.00 -1.75 3.39
N LEU A 582 2.29 -0.77 2.54
CA LEU A 582 2.36 -0.97 1.10
C LEU A 582 3.43 -1.99 0.74
N TYR A 583 3.09 -2.98 -0.09
CA TYR A 583 3.93 -4.14 -0.45
C TYR A 583 4.41 -4.97 0.75
N GLY A 584 3.78 -4.79 1.92
CA GLY A 584 4.21 -5.39 3.18
C GLY A 584 3.48 -6.67 3.57
N CYS A 585 2.56 -7.18 2.74
CA CYS A 585 1.87 -8.44 3.02
C CYS A 585 2.82 -9.63 2.86
N VAL A 586 3.03 -10.38 3.95
CA VAL A 586 3.97 -11.51 3.96
C VAL A 586 3.42 -12.73 3.21
N PRO A 587 2.16 -13.17 3.41
CA PRO A 587 1.62 -14.32 2.69
C PRO A 587 1.27 -13.99 1.23
N PRO A 588 1.38 -14.97 0.32
CA PRO A 588 1.06 -14.78 -1.10
C PRO A 588 -0.43 -14.49 -1.37
N THR A 589 -1.31 -14.75 -0.41
CA THR A 589 -2.76 -14.43 -0.50
C THR A 589 -3.07 -12.94 -0.58
N GLY A 590 -2.11 -12.05 -0.28
CA GLY A 590 -2.36 -10.63 -0.14
C GLY A 590 -3.18 -10.27 1.11
N TYR A 591 -3.55 -9.01 1.23
CA TYR A 591 -4.42 -8.49 2.28
C TYR A 591 -5.88 -8.83 2.03
N SER A 592 -6.64 -9.12 3.09
CA SER A 592 -8.09 -9.33 2.98
C SER A 592 -8.80 -8.06 2.51
N THR A 593 -9.76 -8.22 1.59
CA THR A 593 -10.65 -7.13 1.13
C THR A 593 -11.99 -7.12 1.89
N LYS A 594 -12.17 -8.02 2.88
CA LYS A 594 -13.40 -8.15 3.66
C LYS A 594 -13.36 -7.31 4.93
N ALA A 595 -14.53 -6.89 5.37
CA ALA A 595 -14.73 -6.00 6.51
C ALA A 595 -14.16 -6.53 7.82
N ASP A 596 -14.26 -7.82 8.07
CA ASP A 596 -13.85 -8.48 9.32
C ASP A 596 -12.37 -8.28 9.67
N ALA A 597 -11.51 -8.15 8.64
CA ALA A 597 -10.10 -7.88 8.83
C ALA A 597 -9.79 -6.46 9.35
N TRP A 598 -10.72 -5.48 9.18
CA TRP A 598 -10.42 -4.05 9.31
C TRP A 598 -11.34 -3.29 10.29
N VAL A 599 -12.12 -3.99 11.13
CA VAL A 599 -13.07 -3.36 12.07
C VAL A 599 -12.78 -3.66 13.55
N SER A 600 -11.53 -3.82 13.92
CA SER A 600 -11.18 -3.94 15.34
C SER A 600 -11.24 -2.59 16.06
N THR A 601 -11.42 -2.61 17.39
CA THR A 601 -11.44 -1.38 18.22
C THR A 601 -10.13 -0.58 18.06
N GLY A 602 -8.98 -1.26 18.01
CA GLY A 602 -7.68 -0.61 17.81
C GLY A 602 -7.57 0.10 16.46
N GLU A 603 -8.04 -0.55 15.40
CA GLU A 603 -8.13 0.02 14.06
C GLU A 603 -8.98 1.31 14.03
N LEU A 604 -10.17 1.27 14.63
CA LEU A 604 -11.06 2.43 14.66
C LEU A 604 -10.43 3.64 15.40
N VAL A 605 -9.70 3.39 16.48
CA VAL A 605 -8.94 4.43 17.20
C VAL A 605 -7.83 5.00 16.32
N THR A 606 -7.07 4.13 15.64
CA THR A 606 -5.98 4.57 14.76
C THR A 606 -6.51 5.41 13.60
N ARG A 607 -7.64 5.00 12.98
CA ARG A 607 -8.32 5.78 11.93
C ARG A 607 -8.79 7.13 12.42
N MET A 608 -9.38 7.22 13.63
CA MET A 608 -9.80 8.48 14.23
C MET A 608 -8.60 9.40 14.48
N ASN A 609 -7.50 8.87 15.03
CA ASN A 609 -6.29 9.64 15.26
C ASN A 609 -5.69 10.18 13.96
N PHE A 610 -5.68 9.36 12.91
CA PHE A 610 -5.27 9.78 11.57
C PHE A 610 -6.16 10.92 11.05
N ALA A 611 -7.50 10.77 11.12
CA ALA A 611 -8.44 11.77 10.66
C ALA A 611 -8.23 13.13 11.35
N LEU A 612 -8.04 13.11 12.67
CA LEU A 612 -7.76 14.32 13.47
C LEU A 612 -6.39 14.92 13.12
N SER A 613 -5.36 14.09 12.90
CA SER A 613 -4.02 14.57 12.53
C SER A 613 -4.01 15.19 11.13
N LEU A 614 -4.71 14.60 10.17
CA LEU A 614 -4.87 15.12 8.82
C LEU A 614 -5.62 16.45 8.84
N SER A 615 -6.75 16.50 9.54
CA SER A 615 -7.62 17.66 9.54
C SER A 615 -7.00 18.87 10.26
N THR A 616 -6.20 18.64 11.29
CA THR A 616 -5.53 19.71 12.04
C THR A 616 -4.15 20.08 11.49
N ASN A 617 -3.79 19.56 10.32
CA ASN A 617 -2.49 19.80 9.67
C ASN A 617 -1.27 19.43 10.55
N HIS A 618 -1.40 18.36 11.36
CA HIS A 618 -0.30 17.88 12.20
C HIS A 618 0.76 17.11 11.40
N PHE A 619 0.43 16.64 10.20
CA PHE A 619 1.37 15.97 9.34
C PHE A 619 2.30 16.94 8.62
N GLY A 620 3.60 16.81 8.84
CA GLY A 620 4.60 17.64 8.16
C GLY A 620 4.59 17.41 6.64
N GLY A 621 4.39 18.48 5.87
CA GLY A 621 4.34 18.39 4.40
C GLY A 621 2.97 18.01 3.83
N ILE A 622 1.92 17.96 4.66
CA ILE A 622 0.53 17.78 4.22
C ILE A 622 -0.30 18.95 4.74
N ARG A 623 -1.09 19.56 3.86
CA ARG A 623 -1.95 20.70 4.20
C ARG A 623 -3.35 20.54 3.62
N SER A 624 -4.34 20.65 4.47
CA SER A 624 -5.76 20.68 4.11
C SER A 624 -6.36 22.04 4.42
N GLN A 625 -7.15 22.57 3.50
CA GLN A 625 -7.90 23.81 3.69
C GLN A 625 -9.40 23.49 3.68
N TRP A 626 -10.04 23.61 4.83
CA TRP A 626 -11.40 23.11 5.02
C TRP A 626 -12.49 24.05 4.50
N THR A 627 -12.29 25.35 4.62
CA THR A 627 -13.24 26.35 4.11
C THR A 627 -12.52 27.37 3.25
N PRO A 628 -13.09 27.76 2.07
CA PRO A 628 -12.55 28.84 1.29
C PRO A 628 -12.55 30.16 2.09
N PRO A 629 -11.52 31.00 1.96
CA PRO A 629 -11.47 32.30 2.65
C PRO A 629 -12.64 33.25 2.32
N SER A 630 -13.26 33.05 1.14
CA SER A 630 -14.41 33.82 0.67
C SER A 630 -15.74 33.40 1.32
N LEU A 631 -15.78 32.21 1.95
CA LEU A 631 -17.01 31.67 2.52
C LEU A 631 -17.11 32.06 4.00
N GLN A 632 -18.12 32.87 4.33
CA GLN A 632 -18.39 33.29 5.71
C GLN A 632 -19.47 32.38 6.31
N LEU A 633 -19.04 31.30 6.97
CA LEU A 633 -19.90 30.44 7.78
C LEU A 633 -19.90 30.97 9.21
N THR A 634 -21.09 31.08 9.83
CA THR A 634 -21.26 31.82 11.08
C THR A 634 -21.39 30.92 12.30
N ASN A 635 -21.79 29.68 12.13
CA ASN A 635 -22.02 28.73 13.24
C ASN A 635 -21.58 27.30 12.88
N SER A 636 -21.44 26.45 13.92
CA SER A 636 -20.99 25.06 13.78
C SER A 636 -21.87 24.21 12.85
N ALA A 637 -23.18 24.48 12.81
CA ALA A 637 -24.10 23.72 11.98
C ALA A 637 -23.93 24.03 10.49
N GLU A 638 -23.67 25.30 10.13
CA GLU A 638 -23.36 25.67 8.73
C GLU A 638 -22.01 25.08 8.27
N ILE A 639 -21.01 25.05 9.17
CA ILE A 639 -19.71 24.48 8.92
C ILE A 639 -19.83 22.98 8.73
N GLU A 640 -20.54 22.30 9.62
CA GLU A 640 -20.79 20.86 9.56
C GLU A 640 -21.50 20.49 8.25
N GLN A 641 -22.58 21.17 7.91
CA GLN A 641 -23.33 20.93 6.68
C GLN A 641 -22.46 21.12 5.43
N PHE A 642 -21.64 22.17 5.39
CA PHE A 642 -20.72 22.43 4.30
C PHE A 642 -19.67 21.32 4.17
N LEU A 643 -19.04 20.92 5.28
CA LEU A 643 -18.01 19.89 5.30
C LEU A 643 -18.60 18.51 5.04
N GLU A 644 -19.78 18.19 5.57
CA GLU A 644 -20.51 16.95 5.27
C GLU A 644 -20.72 16.82 3.76
N SER A 645 -21.25 17.88 3.13
CA SER A 645 -21.54 17.87 1.69
C SER A 645 -20.29 17.62 0.82
N ARG A 646 -19.14 18.07 1.29
CA ARG A 646 -17.85 17.92 0.58
C ARG A 646 -17.19 16.57 0.85
N LEU A 647 -17.18 16.12 2.11
CA LEU A 647 -16.42 14.93 2.54
C LEU A 647 -17.25 13.66 2.39
N ILE A 648 -18.54 13.74 2.63
CA ILE A 648 -19.48 12.60 2.63
C ILE A 648 -20.72 12.97 1.81
N PRO A 649 -20.60 13.09 0.48
CA PRO A 649 -21.74 13.54 -0.35
C PRO A 649 -22.99 12.65 -0.24
N ALA A 650 -22.87 11.43 0.26
CA ALA A 650 -23.97 10.53 0.57
C ALA A 650 -24.73 10.92 1.86
N GLY A 651 -24.18 11.86 2.63
CA GLY A 651 -24.70 12.31 3.93
C GLY A 651 -24.28 11.43 5.10
N VAL A 652 -24.49 11.96 6.30
CA VAL A 652 -24.32 11.21 7.56
C VAL A 652 -25.66 10.99 8.25
N SER A 653 -25.72 10.01 9.17
CA SER A 653 -26.91 9.77 10.01
C SER A 653 -27.17 10.95 10.96
N ASP A 654 -28.43 11.15 11.36
CA ASP A 654 -28.79 12.17 12.35
C ASP A 654 -28.03 11.99 13.68
N LYS A 655 -27.71 10.73 14.03
CA LYS A 655 -26.90 10.39 15.22
C LYS A 655 -25.47 10.87 15.06
N THR A 656 -24.84 10.65 13.92
CA THR A 656 -23.46 11.12 13.64
C THR A 656 -23.42 12.63 13.61
N ARG A 657 -24.37 13.29 12.94
CA ARG A 657 -24.47 14.76 12.89
C ARG A 657 -24.62 15.36 14.28
N ALA A 658 -25.54 14.82 15.11
CA ALA A 658 -25.71 15.27 16.48
C ALA A 658 -24.42 15.12 17.30
N ALA A 659 -23.70 14.02 17.19
CA ALA A 659 -22.44 13.80 17.90
C ALA A 659 -21.35 14.79 17.48
N VAL A 660 -21.23 15.07 16.16
CA VAL A 660 -20.27 16.05 15.64
C VAL A 660 -20.58 17.45 16.15
N LEU A 661 -21.84 17.85 16.11
CA LEU A 661 -22.28 19.19 16.60
C LEU A 661 -22.11 19.33 18.11
N GLU A 662 -22.46 18.32 18.90
CA GLU A 662 -22.25 18.31 20.35
C GLU A 662 -20.77 18.53 20.69
N GLN A 663 -19.88 17.82 20.01
CA GLN A 663 -18.45 17.98 20.25
C GLN A 663 -17.92 19.35 19.82
N ALA A 664 -18.44 19.93 18.74
CA ALA A 664 -18.09 21.29 18.31
C ALA A 664 -18.56 22.34 19.32
N HIS A 665 -19.77 22.21 19.89
CA HIS A 665 -20.31 23.15 20.90
C HIS A 665 -19.58 23.09 22.24
N VAL A 666 -19.13 21.92 22.68
CA VAL A 666 -18.34 21.81 23.93
C VAL A 666 -17.06 22.64 23.82
N GLN A 667 -16.45 22.74 22.65
CA GLN A 667 -15.26 23.56 22.44
C GLN A 667 -15.56 25.05 22.33
N GLU A 668 -16.70 25.48 21.75
CA GLU A 668 -17.09 26.86 21.71
C GLU A 668 -17.22 27.44 23.14
N GLN A 669 -17.73 26.63 24.06
CA GLN A 669 -17.90 27.04 25.48
C GLN A 669 -16.59 27.10 26.27
N THR A 670 -15.57 26.38 25.83
CA THR A 670 -14.26 26.32 26.51
C THR A 670 -13.26 27.36 26.01
N GLN A 671 -13.55 28.02 24.88
CA GLN A 671 -12.67 29.07 24.33
C GLN A 671 -13.01 30.45 25.01
N PRO A 672 -11.98 31.24 25.38
CA PRO A 672 -12.21 32.57 25.92
C PRO A 672 -12.90 33.46 24.88
N GLN A 673 -14.12 33.88 25.15
CA GLN A 673 -14.81 34.83 24.28
C GLN A 673 -14.10 36.20 24.33
N PRO A 674 -13.69 36.77 23.21
CA PRO A 674 -13.11 38.10 23.20
C PRO A 674 -14.21 39.15 23.48
N GLN A 675 -14.17 39.78 24.65
CA GLN A 675 -14.99 40.95 24.97
C GLN A 675 -14.42 42.17 24.25
N SER A 676 -14.66 42.35 22.97
CA SER A 676 -14.33 43.62 22.31
C SER A 676 -15.06 43.74 20.96
N GLN A 677 -15.58 44.93 20.72
CA GLN A 677 -16.20 45.33 19.45
C GLN A 677 -15.18 45.23 18.32
N VAL A 678 -15.41 44.33 17.39
CA VAL A 678 -14.55 44.17 16.21
C VAL A 678 -14.98 45.18 15.14
N PHE A 679 -14.15 46.17 14.85
CA PHE A 679 -14.30 47.01 13.66
C PHE A 679 -13.86 46.21 12.42
N PRO A 680 -14.58 46.31 11.29
CA PRO A 680 -14.14 45.64 10.06
C PRO A 680 -12.76 46.16 9.60
N PRO A 681 -11.87 45.30 9.15
CA PRO A 681 -10.55 45.72 8.68
C PRO A 681 -10.67 46.63 7.46
N SER A 682 -10.06 47.80 7.51
CA SER A 682 -9.83 48.61 6.29
C SER A 682 -8.64 48.07 5.50
N ALA A 683 -8.66 48.20 4.19
CA ALA A 683 -7.69 47.62 3.26
C ALA A 683 -6.21 48.05 3.47
N GLU A 684 -5.94 48.94 4.39
CA GLU A 684 -4.59 49.53 4.58
C GLU A 684 -3.85 49.11 5.87
N ASN A 685 -4.51 48.32 6.77
CA ASN A 685 -3.85 47.88 8.01
C ASN A 685 -3.81 46.33 8.13
N PRO A 686 -2.70 45.73 8.57
CA PRO A 686 -2.65 44.31 8.86
C PRO A 686 -3.70 43.93 9.92
N PRO A 687 -4.30 42.74 9.83
CA PRO A 687 -5.36 42.35 10.76
C PRO A 687 -4.87 42.40 12.20
N SER A 688 -5.71 42.93 13.11
CA SER A 688 -5.39 43.03 14.54
C SER A 688 -5.07 41.65 15.14
N LYS A 689 -4.29 41.60 16.23
CA LYS A 689 -4.00 40.33 16.95
C LYS A 689 -5.28 39.58 17.32
N VAL A 690 -6.36 40.29 17.65
CA VAL A 690 -7.66 39.72 17.95
C VAL A 690 -8.31 39.08 16.72
N THR A 691 -8.24 39.75 15.56
CA THR A 691 -8.75 39.20 14.29
C THR A 691 -8.01 37.94 13.91
N GLN A 692 -6.69 37.93 14.07
CA GLN A 692 -5.85 36.72 13.80
C GLN A 692 -6.17 35.57 14.78
N GLN A 693 -6.42 35.87 16.05
CA GLN A 693 -6.81 34.83 17.01
C GLN A 693 -8.20 34.25 16.72
N LEU A 694 -9.16 35.07 16.35
CA LEU A 694 -10.50 34.62 15.93
C LEU A 694 -10.44 33.75 14.67
N GLN A 695 -9.61 34.12 13.69
CA GLN A 695 -9.44 33.33 12.48
C GLN A 695 -8.82 31.98 12.78
N ARG A 696 -7.79 31.93 13.63
CA ARG A 696 -7.18 30.67 14.06
C ARG A 696 -8.15 29.76 14.81
N ALA A 697 -8.95 30.32 15.68
CA ALA A 697 -9.99 29.61 16.44
C ALA A 697 -11.02 28.96 15.47
N ARG A 698 -11.47 29.72 14.47
CA ARG A 698 -12.38 29.20 13.42
C ARG A 698 -11.74 28.10 12.58
N GLU A 699 -10.49 28.29 12.15
CA GLU A 699 -9.75 27.26 11.41
C GLU A 699 -9.59 25.97 12.22
N GLN A 700 -9.33 26.07 13.53
CA GLN A 700 -9.28 24.92 14.43
C GLN A 700 -10.63 24.21 14.56
N GLN A 701 -11.71 24.96 14.67
CA GLN A 701 -13.07 24.41 14.74
C GLN A 701 -13.45 23.69 13.44
N ASN A 702 -13.17 24.29 12.28
CA ASN A 702 -13.40 23.68 10.97
C ASN A 702 -12.61 22.38 10.83
N ALA A 703 -11.33 22.40 11.22
CA ALA A 703 -10.46 21.24 11.19
C ALA A 703 -10.99 20.10 12.08
N GLN A 704 -11.51 20.44 13.26
CA GLN A 704 -12.05 19.43 14.16
C GLN A 704 -13.32 18.78 13.62
N ILE A 705 -14.28 19.58 13.12
CA ILE A 705 -15.51 19.07 12.50
C ILE A 705 -15.13 18.17 11.33
N ALA A 706 -14.20 18.60 10.48
CA ALA A 706 -13.69 17.77 9.36
C ALA A 706 -13.08 16.46 9.86
N GLY A 707 -12.26 16.48 10.92
CA GLY A 707 -11.67 15.28 11.49
C GLY A 707 -12.71 14.30 12.04
N LEU A 708 -13.75 14.80 12.70
CA LEU A 708 -14.86 13.97 13.20
C LEU A 708 -15.67 13.35 12.07
N LEU A 709 -15.92 14.10 10.98
CA LEU A 709 -16.59 13.59 9.80
C LEU A 709 -15.74 12.51 9.09
N LEU A 710 -14.45 12.74 8.88
CA LEU A 710 -13.51 11.75 8.30
C LEU A 710 -13.40 10.49 9.17
N GLY A 711 -13.51 10.62 10.49
CA GLY A 711 -13.52 9.50 11.43
C GLY A 711 -14.88 8.79 11.55
N SER A 712 -15.95 9.32 10.94
CA SER A 712 -17.31 8.79 11.08
C SER A 712 -17.47 7.42 10.43
N PRO A 713 -18.46 6.61 10.87
CA PRO A 713 -18.76 5.32 10.28
C PRO A 713 -19.12 5.41 8.80
N GLU A 714 -19.79 6.48 8.40
CA GLU A 714 -20.23 6.71 7.03
C GLU A 714 -19.04 6.95 6.10
N PHE A 715 -18.04 7.72 6.55
CA PHE A 715 -16.81 7.92 5.77
C PHE A 715 -15.97 6.65 5.66
N GLN A 716 -16.01 5.77 6.63
CA GLN A 716 -15.26 4.51 6.63
C GLN A 716 -15.85 3.44 5.71
N ARG A 717 -16.97 3.72 5.07
CA ARG A 717 -17.65 2.81 4.14
C ARG A 717 -17.62 3.33 2.71
N ARG A 718 -17.79 2.38 1.77
CA ARG A 718 -17.91 2.66 0.34
C ARG A 718 -19.00 1.80 -0.32
#